data_958e7029983bbc386fae4b816755aa1b
#
_entry.id   958e7029983bbc386fae4b816755aa1b
#
_cell.length_a   1.000
_cell.length_b   1.000
_cell.length_c   1.000
_cell.angle_alpha   90.00
_cell.angle_beta   90.00
_cell.angle_gamma   90.00
#
_symmetry.space_group_name_H-M   'P 1'
#
loop_
_entity.id
_entity.type
_entity.pdbx_description
1 polymer ?
#
loop_
_entity_poly.entity_id
_entity_poly.type
_entity_poly.pdbx_seq_one_letter_code
_entity_poly.pdbx_strand_id
1 'polypeptide(L)'
;MVRSNLLAGCLLLAAPFARAQEGVASGTITDSHGEAVAYCTVSLRRTADSTVVTGVVSDTLGRYRLAPLSEESCFLEFAHVAYETALRAVPPGREAFVCDVVLQPANNRIDEVTVLSRFVERRAGRYTVSLVGNPLARDRLLNDLLVLLPGMRQEQNRTFKINGREIRQIYIDDRPATADELKALPAESVKTVEIQRFASSDQEIAARGAVLRITLRPLADGGYRGTAMSWLCMRDNGFSNTGFQFPLTMRYGRFNLYNQLSYSYFEELHEYTRQADYDDEALAIRSTETERTDHHTFTDRLNLVWEVTPHHRLGLTGGFSYASSVPDLVSSSLHYPSGASLPAAGSSFASHGELDNHIWQATASYRWLRDEEGSQLKADFDYVDFASDKRYRYDEQTEGAPSAVTTESQHPRNRLFLAETSFTEVLNEHLTLQAGGEYYWRDIRRRTLTAEDGSPSGLSTFRYRGNGAAVYGDAELSLDWFELVGGVRMQWDRVDHFTGGDTRWRRRDYWRLCPNVNATFILEQERGTTLDLAYTRDGSYIPYDMLSPLRIRESEFRYTVGNPELTPSRGYDLDAVLTLRERWTLSYTYSRGEDMIERMTFTDPDDPQQSYEQPVNCSTMGKHMLSLSYAGPLTKWWRVNWELYGTRGFYRYAGITHRVQSGGIYLSNSLQFAPGFGMTVQFSLESPYEHPGRRHNAMHNLGATLYKYLCKNRLYLNLEARCLLQNDNVNWMWSVTDGYRSCQRHRSRRSFIFTAAYFFNNYKGKRDIQRTQTLQKITNEYR
;
A
#
# COMPACT_ATOMS: atom_id res chain seq x y z
N MET A 1 34.36 66.81 -53.63
CA MET A 1 35.45 67.79 -53.78
C MET A 1 36.54 67.45 -52.80
N VAL A 2 37.69 67.13 -53.35
CA VAL A 2 39.05 67.49 -52.93
C VAL A 2 39.55 66.74 -51.70
N ARG A 3 40.39 65.68 -51.87
CA ARG A 3 41.85 65.68 -51.92
C ARG A 3 42.50 66.36 -50.74
N SER A 4 43.50 65.88 -50.05
CA SER A 4 44.68 65.08 -50.38
C SER A 4 45.62 65.08 -49.19
N ASN A 5 46.37 63.97 -49.06
CA ASN A 5 47.78 63.90 -48.63
C ASN A 5 48.20 64.44 -47.25
N LEU A 6 48.89 63.66 -46.48
CA LEU A 6 50.36 63.59 -46.50
C LEU A 6 50.92 62.51 -45.57
N LEU A 7 51.87 61.78 -46.14
CA LEU A 7 52.86 60.97 -45.48
C LEU A 7 53.75 61.82 -44.55
N ALA A 8 54.11 61.26 -43.43
CA ALA A 8 55.52 61.20 -43.00
C ALA A 8 55.59 60.68 -41.53
N GLY A 9 56.17 59.58 -41.31
CA GLY A 9 57.44 59.42 -40.61
C GLY A 9 57.36 59.35 -39.13
N CYS A 10 57.53 58.17 -38.60
CA CYS A 10 58.73 57.93 -37.75
C CYS A 10 58.70 56.44 -37.28
N LEU A 11 59.72 55.77 -37.71
CA LEU A 11 60.25 54.59 -37.01
C LEU A 11 60.46 54.94 -35.52
N LEU A 12 60.13 53.98 -34.66
CA LEU A 12 60.93 53.44 -33.55
C LEU A 12 60.03 52.90 -32.43
N LEU A 13 60.30 51.71 -32.11
CA LEU A 13 60.25 50.88 -30.96
C LEU A 13 59.31 49.67 -31.10
N ALA A 14 59.83 48.66 -31.81
CA ALA A 14 59.46 47.29 -31.59
C ALA A 14 60.04 46.83 -30.23
N ALA A 15 59.25 46.96 -29.15
CA ALA A 15 59.45 46.17 -27.92
C ALA A 15 58.78 44.81 -28.17
N PRO A 16 59.45 43.68 -28.00
CA PRO A 16 58.79 42.43 -28.03
C PRO A 16 57.90 42.37 -26.79
N PHE A 17 56.58 42.41 -26.95
CA PHE A 17 55.67 41.93 -25.91
C PHE A 17 56.03 40.45 -25.76
N ALA A 18 56.82 40.17 -24.69
CA ALA A 18 56.92 38.82 -24.15
C ALA A 18 55.51 38.42 -23.72
N ARG A 19 54.80 37.65 -24.52
CA ARG A 19 53.63 36.92 -24.10
C ARG A 19 54.13 36.02 -22.95
N ALA A 20 53.74 36.30 -21.74
CA ALA A 20 53.87 35.36 -20.64
C ALA A 20 53.21 34.08 -21.11
N GLN A 21 53.98 33.03 -21.31
CA GLN A 21 53.47 31.72 -21.69
C GLN A 21 52.73 31.18 -20.49
N GLU A 22 51.40 31.26 -20.52
CA GLU A 22 50.57 30.70 -19.45
C GLU A 22 50.82 29.19 -19.36
N GLY A 23 51.22 28.69 -18.19
CA GLY A 23 51.44 27.29 -17.97
C GLY A 23 50.15 26.49 -18.21
N VAL A 24 50.26 25.36 -18.87
CA VAL A 24 49.14 24.48 -19.23
C VAL A 24 49.45 23.07 -18.79
N ALA A 25 48.57 22.47 -17.99
CA ALA A 25 48.58 21.04 -17.74
C ALA A 25 47.67 20.35 -18.75
N SER A 26 48.18 19.32 -19.43
CA SER A 26 47.37 18.49 -20.35
C SER A 26 47.75 17.03 -20.24
N GLY A 27 46.91 16.14 -20.70
CA GLY A 27 47.17 14.70 -20.65
C GLY A 27 45.94 13.87 -20.98
N THR A 28 46.09 12.56 -20.84
CA THR A 28 45.03 11.57 -21.03
C THR A 28 44.76 10.85 -19.73
N ILE A 29 43.48 10.53 -19.50
CA ILE A 29 43.02 9.79 -18.35
C ILE A 29 42.50 8.46 -18.85
N THR A 30 43.11 7.37 -18.38
CA THR A 30 42.71 6.00 -18.73
C THR A 30 42.38 5.21 -17.43
N ASP A 31 41.68 4.11 -17.62
CA ASP A 31 41.49 3.14 -16.52
C ASP A 31 42.61 2.09 -16.48
N SER A 32 42.52 1.15 -15.54
CA SER A 32 43.49 0.05 -15.39
C SER A 32 43.55 -0.94 -16.58
N HIS A 33 42.56 -0.86 -17.50
CA HIS A 33 42.48 -1.66 -18.73
C HIS A 33 42.95 -0.89 -19.94
N GLY A 34 43.35 0.41 -19.79
CA GLY A 34 43.79 1.29 -20.87
C GLY A 34 42.64 1.94 -21.62
N GLU A 35 41.39 1.81 -21.15
CA GLU A 35 40.24 2.50 -21.76
C GLU A 35 40.18 3.95 -21.29
N ALA A 36 39.79 4.87 -22.21
CA ALA A 36 39.71 6.29 -21.92
C ALA A 36 38.58 6.61 -20.92
N VAL A 37 38.90 7.38 -19.86
CA VAL A 37 37.93 7.83 -18.88
C VAL A 37 37.38 9.19 -19.32
N ALA A 38 36.16 9.17 -19.85
CA ALA A 38 35.45 10.39 -20.27
C ALA A 38 34.83 11.10 -19.07
N TYR A 39 34.74 12.44 -19.15
CA TYR A 39 34.04 13.28 -18.15
C TYR A 39 34.62 13.21 -16.72
N CYS A 40 35.90 12.92 -16.59
CA CYS A 40 36.64 13.05 -15.33
C CYS A 40 36.86 14.53 -15.01
N THR A 41 36.52 14.94 -13.81
CA THR A 41 36.79 16.30 -13.33
C THR A 41 38.25 16.41 -12.93
N VAL A 42 38.98 17.35 -13.56
CA VAL A 42 40.37 17.68 -13.23
C VAL A 42 40.40 19.06 -12.58
N SER A 43 40.71 19.15 -11.32
CA SER A 43 40.75 20.39 -10.54
C SER A 43 42.19 20.69 -10.09
N LEU A 44 42.63 21.97 -10.28
CA LEU A 44 43.88 22.49 -9.71
C LEU A 44 43.54 22.98 -8.30
N ARG A 45 44.21 22.43 -7.30
CA ARG A 45 44.00 22.78 -5.91
C ARG A 45 45.25 23.31 -5.29
N ARG A 46 45.14 24.35 -4.41
CA ARG A 46 46.22 24.92 -3.66
C ARG A 46 46.65 23.93 -2.56
N THR A 47 47.98 23.76 -2.41
CA THR A 47 48.51 22.78 -1.41
C THR A 47 48.28 23.23 0.02
N ALA A 48 48.18 24.54 0.29
CA ALA A 48 48.07 25.07 1.63
C ALA A 48 46.72 24.82 2.31
N ASP A 49 45.62 24.92 1.55
CA ASP A 49 44.24 24.88 2.07
C ASP A 49 43.27 24.03 1.25
N SER A 50 43.78 23.34 0.22
CA SER A 50 43.01 22.51 -0.72
C SER A 50 41.89 23.25 -1.47
N THR A 51 41.91 24.59 -1.50
CA THR A 51 40.93 25.35 -2.28
C THR A 51 41.12 25.16 -3.77
N VAL A 52 40.00 25.11 -4.53
CA VAL A 52 40.01 24.94 -6.00
C VAL A 52 40.42 26.28 -6.66
N VAL A 53 41.48 26.27 -7.42
CA VAL A 53 41.95 27.43 -8.22
C VAL A 53 41.22 27.48 -9.57
N THR A 54 41.16 26.35 -10.28
CA THR A 54 40.46 26.18 -11.56
C THR A 54 40.21 24.72 -11.82
N GLY A 55 39.33 24.39 -12.79
CA GLY A 55 39.02 23.02 -13.14
C GLY A 55 38.50 22.85 -14.55
N VAL A 56 38.65 21.65 -15.09
CA VAL A 56 38.17 21.24 -16.42
C VAL A 56 37.64 19.80 -16.37
N VAL A 57 36.87 19.40 -17.37
CA VAL A 57 36.36 18.03 -17.50
C VAL A 57 37.00 17.39 -18.73
N SER A 58 37.43 16.12 -18.64
CA SER A 58 37.98 15.38 -19.76
C SER A 58 36.94 15.13 -20.86
N ASP A 59 37.39 15.10 -22.10
CA ASP A 59 36.57 14.80 -23.28
C ASP A 59 36.21 13.29 -23.37
N THR A 60 35.50 12.90 -24.43
CA THR A 60 35.08 11.48 -24.65
C THR A 60 36.26 10.53 -24.92
N LEU A 61 37.46 11.06 -25.19
CA LEU A 61 38.69 10.28 -25.37
C LEU A 61 39.61 10.38 -24.15
N GLY A 62 39.08 10.87 -22.99
CA GLY A 62 39.83 11.00 -21.76
C GLY A 62 40.84 12.15 -21.74
N ARG A 63 40.88 13.03 -22.75
CA ARG A 63 41.86 14.12 -22.85
C ARG A 63 41.40 15.33 -22.08
N TYR A 64 42.33 15.99 -21.40
CA TYR A 64 42.06 17.23 -20.67
C TYR A 64 43.14 18.28 -20.98
N ARG A 65 42.77 19.56 -20.84
CA ARG A 65 43.69 20.69 -20.94
C ARG A 65 43.24 21.77 -19.97
N LEU A 66 44.05 22.02 -18.95
CA LEU A 66 43.77 22.97 -17.87
C LEU A 66 44.77 24.11 -17.87
N ALA A 67 44.28 25.36 -17.95
CA ALA A 67 45.06 26.59 -17.96
C ALA A 67 44.24 27.70 -17.23
N PRO A 68 44.89 28.71 -16.65
CA PRO A 68 46.33 28.80 -16.38
C PRO A 68 46.73 28.06 -15.10
N LEU A 69 48.01 27.65 -15.06
CA LEU A 69 48.61 27.13 -13.84
C LEU A 69 48.96 28.28 -12.85
N SER A 70 48.74 28.04 -11.55
CA SER A 70 49.10 29.04 -10.50
C SER A 70 50.60 29.03 -10.26
N GLU A 71 51.13 30.18 -9.81
CA GLU A 71 52.51 30.30 -9.29
C GLU A 71 52.68 29.69 -7.90
N GLU A 72 51.57 29.49 -7.21
CA GLU A 72 51.55 28.86 -5.88
C GLU A 72 51.72 27.35 -5.99
N SER A 73 52.19 26.75 -4.91
CA SER A 73 52.27 25.29 -4.85
C SER A 73 50.88 24.66 -4.92
N CYS A 74 50.64 23.89 -5.99
CA CYS A 74 49.35 23.28 -6.28
C CYS A 74 49.50 21.79 -6.61
N PHE A 75 48.38 21.08 -6.56
CA PHE A 75 48.26 19.71 -7.05
C PHE A 75 47.02 19.57 -7.96
N LEU A 76 47.05 18.63 -8.86
CA LEU A 76 45.90 18.22 -9.67
C LEU A 76 45.15 17.10 -8.95
N GLU A 77 43.86 17.25 -8.85
CA GLU A 77 42.93 16.22 -8.40
C GLU A 77 42.08 15.74 -9.57
N PHE A 78 42.08 14.43 -9.78
CA PHE A 78 41.31 13.74 -10.79
C PHE A 78 40.19 12.97 -10.11
N ALA A 79 38.97 13.44 -10.26
CA ALA A 79 37.79 12.86 -9.61
C ALA A 79 36.78 12.37 -10.63
N HIS A 80 36.38 11.12 -10.53
CA HIS A 80 35.33 10.51 -11.34
C HIS A 80 34.51 9.54 -10.50
N VAL A 81 33.17 9.49 -10.73
CA VAL A 81 32.22 8.72 -9.90
C VAL A 81 32.50 7.21 -9.82
N ALA A 82 33.12 6.65 -10.85
CA ALA A 82 33.42 5.21 -10.96
C ALA A 82 34.86 4.84 -10.56
N TYR A 83 35.72 5.82 -10.26
CA TYR A 83 37.15 5.61 -10.01
C TYR A 83 37.61 6.26 -8.73
N GLU A 84 38.68 5.74 -8.12
CA GLU A 84 39.34 6.35 -6.96
C GLU A 84 39.94 7.70 -7.38
N THR A 85 39.80 8.71 -6.49
CA THR A 85 40.38 10.03 -6.72
C THR A 85 41.91 9.96 -6.74
N ALA A 86 42.52 10.40 -7.83
CA ALA A 86 43.96 10.45 -7.96
C ALA A 86 44.48 11.89 -7.79
N LEU A 87 45.57 12.04 -7.04
CA LEU A 87 46.26 13.30 -6.84
C LEU A 87 47.61 13.29 -7.51
N ARG A 88 47.99 14.39 -8.19
CA ARG A 88 49.30 14.56 -8.83
C ARG A 88 49.84 15.94 -8.52
N ALA A 89 51.11 15.99 -8.05
CA ALA A 89 51.78 17.24 -7.79
C ALA A 89 52.04 18.01 -9.11
N VAL A 90 51.82 19.32 -9.06
CA VAL A 90 52.17 20.21 -10.18
C VAL A 90 53.61 20.66 -9.99
N PRO A 91 54.48 20.50 -11.01
CA PRO A 91 55.84 21.03 -10.93
C PRO A 91 55.86 22.55 -10.68
N PRO A 92 56.79 23.07 -9.85
CA PRO A 92 56.87 24.47 -9.63
C PRO A 92 57.35 25.19 -10.91
N GLY A 93 56.58 26.20 -11.35
CA GLY A 93 56.90 27.00 -12.54
C GLY A 93 55.69 27.19 -13.47
N ARG A 94 55.83 28.07 -14.46
CA ARG A 94 54.78 28.35 -15.46
C ARG A 94 54.94 27.55 -16.77
N GLU A 95 55.71 26.46 -16.77
CA GLU A 95 55.92 25.67 -17.98
C GLU A 95 54.75 24.70 -18.21
N ALA A 96 54.39 24.50 -19.49
CA ALA A 96 53.42 23.50 -19.88
C ALA A 96 53.95 22.10 -19.59
N PHE A 97 53.17 21.22 -18.95
CA PHE A 97 53.58 19.83 -18.71
C PHE A 97 52.45 18.85 -19.06
N VAL A 98 52.84 17.63 -19.39
CA VAL A 98 51.91 16.55 -19.68
C VAL A 98 51.81 15.63 -18.46
N CYS A 99 50.60 15.32 -18.06
CA CYS A 99 50.31 14.45 -16.93
C CYS A 99 49.23 13.44 -17.31
N ASP A 100 49.66 12.26 -17.76
CA ASP A 100 48.76 11.14 -17.98
C ASP A 100 48.48 10.40 -16.66
N VAL A 101 47.23 10.02 -16.49
CA VAL A 101 46.77 9.41 -15.23
C VAL A 101 45.97 8.14 -15.52
N VAL A 102 46.35 7.07 -14.81
CA VAL A 102 45.58 5.84 -14.75
C VAL A 102 44.75 5.85 -13.48
N LEU A 103 43.43 5.81 -13.61
CA LEU A 103 42.50 5.74 -12.51
C LEU A 103 42.20 4.28 -12.16
N GLN A 104 42.23 3.95 -10.88
CA GLN A 104 41.79 2.67 -10.40
C GLN A 104 40.28 2.67 -10.24
N PRO A 105 39.56 1.60 -10.62
CA PRO A 105 38.14 1.48 -10.32
C PRO A 105 37.93 1.69 -8.84
N ALA A 106 37.01 2.57 -8.46
CA ALA A 106 36.66 2.77 -7.07
C ALA A 106 36.15 1.43 -6.54
N ASN A 107 36.92 0.78 -5.66
CA ASN A 107 36.41 -0.26 -4.80
C ASN A 107 35.47 0.37 -3.80
N ASN A 108 34.37 0.93 -4.30
CA ASN A 108 33.28 1.43 -3.47
C ASN A 108 32.67 0.23 -2.76
N ARG A 109 33.31 -0.21 -1.71
CA ARG A 109 32.65 -0.75 -0.53
C ARG A 109 31.91 0.43 0.11
N ILE A 110 30.91 0.95 -0.59
CA ILE A 110 29.86 1.72 0.05
C ILE A 110 29.17 0.67 0.91
N ASP A 111 29.38 0.71 2.21
CA ASP A 111 28.59 -0.09 3.14
C ASP A 111 27.14 0.13 2.74
N GLU A 112 26.41 -0.95 2.49
CA GLU A 112 25.00 -0.92 2.02
C GLU A 112 24.10 -0.09 2.94
N VAL A 113 24.56 0.15 4.16
CA VAL A 113 23.95 1.05 5.17
C VAL A 113 23.99 2.52 4.75
N THR A 114 25.09 2.97 4.16
CA THR A 114 25.23 4.35 3.66
C THR A 114 24.40 4.58 2.41
N VAL A 115 24.13 3.51 1.64
CA VAL A 115 23.27 3.58 0.44
C VAL A 115 21.80 3.77 0.82
N LEU A 116 21.30 3.09 1.85
CA LEU A 116 19.90 3.25 2.28
C LEU A 116 19.63 4.62 2.87
N SER A 117 20.52 5.16 3.71
CA SER A 117 20.34 6.50 4.31
C SER A 117 20.30 7.64 3.27
N ARG A 118 20.91 7.45 2.12
CA ARG A 118 20.82 8.41 0.99
C ARG A 118 19.49 8.40 0.26
N PHE A 119 18.73 7.31 0.34
CA PHE A 119 17.47 7.12 -0.40
C PHE A 119 16.24 7.20 0.48
N VAL A 120 16.42 7.32 1.79
CA VAL A 120 15.33 7.40 2.75
C VAL A 120 15.28 8.79 3.33
N GLU A 121 14.15 9.44 3.20
CA GLU A 121 13.82 10.70 3.85
C GLU A 121 12.68 10.45 4.83
N ARG A 122 12.79 10.98 6.03
CA ARG A 122 11.76 10.92 7.06
C ARG A 122 11.29 12.33 7.34
N ARG A 123 9.98 12.53 7.32
CA ARG A 123 9.34 13.79 7.69
C ARG A 123 8.03 13.48 8.40
N ALA A 124 7.86 14.06 9.60
CA ALA A 124 6.58 14.16 10.29
C ALA A 124 5.68 12.90 10.21
N GLY A 125 6.24 11.73 10.59
CA GLY A 125 5.53 10.45 10.52
C GLY A 125 5.38 9.85 9.11
N ARG A 126 6.00 10.48 8.11
CA ARG A 126 6.12 9.98 6.75
C ARG A 126 7.51 9.39 6.53
N TYR A 127 7.55 8.35 5.76
CA TYR A 127 8.76 7.62 5.39
C TYR A 127 8.82 7.55 3.88
N THR A 128 9.68 8.34 3.26
CA THR A 128 9.82 8.42 1.80
C THR A 128 11.08 7.71 1.34
N VAL A 129 10.93 6.76 0.45
CA VAL A 129 12.04 6.04 -0.18
C VAL A 129 12.17 6.49 -1.63
N SER A 130 13.32 7.08 -1.97
CA SER A 130 13.65 7.36 -3.37
C SER A 130 14.13 6.09 -4.05
N LEU A 131 13.54 5.77 -5.21
CA LEU A 131 13.91 4.60 -6.00
C LEU A 131 14.77 4.96 -7.23
N VAL A 132 15.02 6.25 -7.47
CA VAL A 132 15.91 6.70 -8.54
C VAL A 132 17.36 6.39 -8.16
N GLY A 133 17.99 5.50 -8.94
CA GLY A 133 19.36 5.06 -8.64
C GLY A 133 19.51 4.13 -7.44
N ASN A 134 18.41 3.77 -6.78
CA ASN A 134 18.43 2.88 -5.63
C ASN A 134 18.70 1.43 -6.08
N PRO A 135 19.75 0.76 -5.57
CA PRO A 135 20.04 -0.63 -5.93
C PRO A 135 18.91 -1.61 -5.59
N LEU A 136 18.07 -1.30 -4.60
CA LEU A 136 16.93 -2.14 -4.24
C LEU A 136 15.83 -2.15 -5.31
N ALA A 137 15.77 -1.11 -6.17
CA ALA A 137 14.78 -1.03 -7.24
C ALA A 137 15.16 -1.86 -8.48
N ARG A 138 16.42 -2.29 -8.57
CA ARG A 138 16.88 -3.06 -9.72
C ARG A 138 16.27 -4.46 -9.72
N ASP A 139 15.80 -4.89 -10.89
CA ASP A 139 15.37 -6.26 -11.12
C ASP A 139 14.30 -6.73 -10.12
N ARG A 140 13.34 -5.87 -9.79
CA ARG A 140 12.25 -6.19 -8.84
C ARG A 140 10.92 -5.55 -9.24
N LEU A 141 9.83 -6.23 -8.91
CA LEU A 141 8.52 -5.61 -8.85
C LEU A 141 8.39 -4.75 -7.60
N LEU A 142 7.55 -3.74 -7.66
CA LEU A 142 7.31 -2.86 -6.51
C LEU A 142 6.79 -3.64 -5.30
N ASN A 143 5.89 -4.60 -5.54
CA ASN A 143 5.37 -5.46 -4.47
C ASN A 143 6.49 -6.20 -3.72
N ASP A 144 7.48 -6.72 -4.43
CA ASP A 144 8.61 -7.46 -3.83
C ASP A 144 9.59 -6.53 -3.10
N LEU A 145 9.67 -5.27 -3.55
CA LEU A 145 10.47 -4.25 -2.89
C LEU A 145 9.83 -3.81 -1.57
N LEU A 146 8.51 -3.58 -1.58
CA LEU A 146 7.80 -3.07 -0.40
C LEU A 146 8.00 -3.95 0.83
N VAL A 147 7.98 -5.28 0.68
CA VAL A 147 8.18 -6.21 1.81
C VAL A 147 9.61 -6.22 2.35
N LEU A 148 10.56 -5.56 1.69
CA LEU A 148 11.93 -5.38 2.17
C LEU A 148 12.13 -4.10 2.97
N LEU A 149 11.14 -3.19 2.96
CA LEU A 149 11.20 -1.94 3.70
C LEU A 149 10.97 -2.20 5.21
N PRO A 150 11.63 -1.44 6.10
CA PRO A 150 11.52 -1.64 7.54
C PRO A 150 10.07 -1.56 8.03
N GLY A 151 9.64 -2.55 8.81
CA GLY A 151 8.32 -2.63 9.39
C GLY A 151 7.18 -2.99 8.42
N MET A 152 7.48 -3.13 7.12
CA MET A 152 6.49 -3.53 6.12
C MET A 152 6.33 -5.04 6.08
N ARG A 153 5.09 -5.52 6.07
CA ARG A 153 4.78 -6.93 5.80
C ARG A 153 3.56 -7.06 4.90
N GLN A 154 3.47 -8.16 4.19
CA GLN A 154 2.30 -8.53 3.41
C GLN A 154 1.66 -9.76 4.05
N GLU A 155 0.36 -9.69 4.31
CA GLU A 155 -0.42 -10.79 4.86
C GLU A 155 -0.91 -11.77 3.78
N GLN A 156 -1.49 -12.90 4.20
CA GLN A 156 -1.99 -13.93 3.28
C GLN A 156 -3.09 -13.40 2.34
N ASN A 157 -3.94 -12.50 2.85
CA ASN A 157 -4.98 -11.81 2.09
C ASN A 157 -4.43 -10.71 1.17
N ARG A 158 -3.08 -10.60 1.05
CA ARG A 158 -2.35 -9.62 0.23
C ARG A 158 -2.43 -8.18 0.71
N THR A 159 -2.98 -7.91 1.87
CA THR A 159 -2.91 -6.59 2.49
C THR A 159 -1.51 -6.29 2.99
N PHE A 160 -1.11 -5.03 2.90
CA PHE A 160 0.14 -4.57 3.49
C PHE A 160 -0.10 -4.01 4.89
N LYS A 161 0.85 -4.26 5.78
CA LYS A 161 0.91 -3.63 7.11
C LYS A 161 2.25 -2.96 7.31
N ILE A 162 2.25 -1.85 8.03
CA ILE A 162 3.44 -1.16 8.51
C ILE A 162 3.43 -1.10 10.03
N ASN A 163 4.41 -1.74 10.70
CA ASN A 163 4.48 -1.84 12.16
C ASN A 163 3.14 -2.29 12.80
N GLY A 164 2.52 -3.32 12.22
CA GLY A 164 1.24 -3.85 12.66
C GLY A 164 -0.02 -3.08 12.20
N ARG A 165 0.10 -1.85 11.68
CA ARG A 165 -1.01 -1.07 11.12
C ARG A 165 -1.27 -1.45 9.67
N GLU A 166 -2.52 -1.67 9.33
CA GLU A 166 -2.94 -1.94 7.96
C GLU A 166 -2.82 -0.70 7.08
N ILE A 167 -2.27 -0.89 5.87
CA ILE A 167 -2.29 0.12 4.81
C ILE A 167 -3.66 0.04 4.14
N ARG A 168 -4.51 1.02 4.43
CA ARG A 168 -5.89 1.07 3.94
C ARG A 168 -6.06 1.85 2.65
N GLN A 169 -5.13 2.76 2.36
CA GLN A 169 -5.19 3.60 1.18
C GLN A 169 -3.88 3.49 0.41
N ILE A 170 -3.98 3.28 -0.89
CA ILE A 170 -2.86 3.22 -1.82
C ILE A 170 -3.13 4.23 -2.93
N TYR A 171 -2.14 5.06 -3.23
CA TYR A 171 -2.19 6.03 -4.31
C TYR A 171 -1.01 5.85 -5.27
N ILE A 172 -1.26 5.99 -6.57
CA ILE A 172 -0.23 6.05 -7.61
C ILE A 172 -0.45 7.35 -8.41
N ASP A 173 0.52 8.27 -8.37
CA ASP A 173 0.42 9.61 -8.97
C ASP A 173 -0.88 10.33 -8.55
N ASP A 174 -1.17 10.34 -7.22
CA ASP A 174 -2.35 10.93 -6.58
C ASP A 174 -3.71 10.29 -6.92
N ARG A 175 -3.77 9.26 -7.74
CA ARG A 175 -4.99 8.48 -7.98
C ARG A 175 -5.10 7.30 -7.01
N PRO A 176 -6.30 6.95 -6.53
CA PRO A 176 -6.51 5.72 -5.77
C PRO A 176 -6.10 4.48 -6.59
N ALA A 177 -5.42 3.56 -5.95
CA ALA A 177 -4.94 2.33 -6.56
C ALA A 177 -5.20 1.12 -5.64
N THR A 178 -5.07 -0.08 -6.19
CA THR A 178 -5.21 -1.33 -5.45
C THR A 178 -3.87 -2.02 -5.22
N ALA A 179 -3.80 -2.92 -4.24
CA ALA A 179 -2.62 -3.75 -4.02
C ALA A 179 -2.27 -4.62 -5.24
N ASP A 180 -3.25 -4.97 -6.07
CA ASP A 180 -3.01 -5.75 -7.28
C ASP A 180 -2.32 -4.93 -8.39
N GLU A 181 -2.53 -3.61 -8.44
CA GLU A 181 -1.80 -2.74 -9.37
C GLU A 181 -0.30 -2.73 -9.07
N LEU A 182 0.10 -2.85 -7.80
CA LEU A 182 1.50 -2.86 -7.39
C LEU A 182 2.28 -4.07 -7.92
N LYS A 183 1.60 -5.21 -8.14
CA LYS A 183 2.21 -6.43 -8.66
C LYS A 183 2.66 -6.33 -10.11
N ALA A 184 2.00 -5.48 -10.89
CA ALA A 184 2.34 -5.28 -12.29
C ALA A 184 3.31 -4.11 -12.51
N LEU A 185 3.78 -3.45 -11.43
CA LEU A 185 4.59 -2.25 -11.50
C LEU A 185 6.07 -2.56 -11.24
N PRO A 186 6.97 -2.37 -12.24
CA PRO A 186 8.41 -2.47 -12.03
C PRO A 186 8.88 -1.39 -11.06
N ALA A 187 9.69 -1.75 -10.06
CA ALA A 187 10.20 -0.79 -9.09
C ALA A 187 11.06 0.31 -9.74
N GLU A 188 11.74 0.01 -10.85
CA GLU A 188 12.50 0.98 -11.64
C GLU A 188 11.64 2.08 -12.30
N SER A 189 10.33 1.84 -12.48
CA SER A 189 9.41 2.85 -13.01
C SER A 189 8.93 3.85 -11.95
N VAL A 190 9.23 3.59 -10.68
CA VAL A 190 8.85 4.41 -9.55
C VAL A 190 9.94 5.44 -9.24
N LYS A 191 9.53 6.66 -8.92
CA LYS A 191 10.40 7.73 -8.45
C LYS A 191 10.54 7.66 -6.93
N THR A 192 9.40 7.67 -6.22
CA THR A 192 9.36 7.62 -4.74
C THR A 192 8.24 6.73 -4.24
N VAL A 193 8.48 6.11 -3.10
CA VAL A 193 7.48 5.43 -2.28
C VAL A 193 7.39 6.18 -0.95
N GLU A 194 6.25 6.77 -0.66
CA GLU A 194 5.97 7.43 0.62
C GLU A 194 5.00 6.58 1.43
N ILE A 195 5.36 6.33 2.68
CA ILE A 195 4.55 5.58 3.63
C ILE A 195 4.22 6.50 4.79
N GLN A 196 2.95 6.85 4.94
CA GLN A 196 2.42 7.59 6.07
C GLN A 196 1.84 6.61 7.07
N ARG A 197 2.42 6.52 8.27
CA ARG A 197 2.03 5.53 9.29
C ARG A 197 0.78 5.91 10.08
N PHE A 198 0.59 7.20 10.29
CA PHE A 198 -0.48 7.73 11.12
C PHE A 198 -1.51 8.46 10.26
N ALA A 199 -2.76 8.37 10.69
CA ALA A 199 -3.85 9.04 10.01
C ALA A 199 -3.70 10.57 10.10
N SER A 200 -4.00 11.27 9.00
CA SER A 200 -4.14 12.72 8.94
C SER A 200 -5.61 13.14 8.93
N SER A 201 -5.89 14.41 9.14
CA SER A 201 -7.27 14.91 9.24
C SER A 201 -8.00 14.89 7.90
N ASP A 202 -7.29 14.89 6.77
CA ASP A 202 -7.85 14.77 5.42
C ASP A 202 -8.41 13.38 5.12
N GLN A 203 -8.05 12.36 5.89
CA GLN A 203 -8.56 11.00 5.68
C GLN A 203 -9.99 10.84 6.17
N GLU A 204 -10.85 10.21 5.35
CA GLU A 204 -12.16 9.76 5.77
C GLU A 204 -12.04 8.86 7.02
N ILE A 205 -12.91 9.04 8.00
CA ILE A 205 -12.86 8.32 9.29
C ILE A 205 -12.86 6.80 9.09
N ALA A 206 -13.68 6.29 8.16
CA ALA A 206 -13.76 4.85 7.88
C ALA A 206 -12.49 4.28 7.20
N ALA A 207 -11.74 5.13 6.50
CA ALA A 207 -10.54 4.77 5.76
C ALA A 207 -9.25 5.11 6.51
N ARG A 208 -9.35 5.61 7.76
CA ARG A 208 -8.17 5.94 8.56
C ARG A 208 -7.29 4.73 8.81
N GLY A 209 -6.01 4.90 8.54
CA GLY A 209 -4.99 3.87 8.64
C GLY A 209 -3.68 4.37 8.05
N ALA A 210 -2.73 3.47 7.83
CA ALA A 210 -1.54 3.83 7.09
C ALA A 210 -1.86 4.05 5.61
N VAL A 211 -1.13 4.97 4.97
CA VAL A 211 -1.28 5.33 3.55
C VAL A 211 0.02 5.04 2.82
N LEU A 212 -0.09 4.47 1.63
CA LEU A 212 1.01 4.24 0.70
C LEU A 212 0.82 5.15 -0.53
N ARG A 213 1.75 6.07 -0.77
CA ARG A 213 1.76 6.94 -1.95
C ARG A 213 2.95 6.60 -2.83
N ILE A 214 2.70 6.37 -4.10
CA ILE A 214 3.69 5.99 -5.09
C ILE A 214 3.72 7.07 -6.17
N THR A 215 4.88 7.67 -6.37
CA THR A 215 5.09 8.60 -7.47
C THR A 215 5.90 7.90 -8.55
N LEU A 216 5.37 7.90 -9.76
CA LEU A 216 6.04 7.29 -10.91
C LEU A 216 7.05 8.26 -11.53
N ARG A 217 8.04 7.72 -12.24
CA ARG A 217 8.93 8.53 -13.07
C ARG A 217 8.14 9.15 -14.22
N PRO A 218 8.27 10.46 -14.47
CA PRO A 218 7.54 11.10 -15.54
C PRO A 218 7.95 10.53 -16.90
N LEU A 219 6.99 10.38 -17.81
CA LEU A 219 7.23 10.02 -19.18
C LEU A 219 7.64 11.27 -19.97
N ALA A 220 8.57 11.09 -20.94
CA ALA A 220 8.82 12.10 -21.96
C ALA A 220 7.61 12.25 -22.89
N ASP A 221 7.52 13.33 -23.65
CA ASP A 221 6.48 13.50 -24.67
C ASP A 221 6.55 12.37 -25.71
N GLY A 222 5.39 11.81 -26.06
CA GLY A 222 5.28 10.60 -26.88
C GLY A 222 5.71 9.32 -26.17
N GLY A 223 6.00 9.38 -24.84
CA GLY A 223 6.41 8.25 -24.05
C GLY A 223 5.24 7.33 -23.69
N TYR A 224 5.53 6.04 -23.60
CA TYR A 224 4.63 5.04 -23.04
C TYR A 224 5.39 4.01 -22.20
N ARG A 225 4.69 3.42 -21.26
CA ARG A 225 5.11 2.24 -20.50
C ARG A 225 3.90 1.37 -20.20
N GLY A 226 4.10 0.07 -20.19
CA GLY A 226 3.05 -0.86 -19.84
C GLY A 226 3.61 -2.20 -19.42
N THR A 227 2.71 -3.03 -18.89
CA THR A 227 2.98 -4.39 -18.48
C THR A 227 1.88 -5.29 -19.02
N ALA A 228 2.26 -6.40 -19.62
CA ALA A 228 1.34 -7.51 -19.89
C ALA A 228 1.67 -8.62 -18.90
N MET A 229 0.78 -8.89 -17.95
CA MET A 229 0.99 -9.88 -16.89
C MET A 229 -0.11 -10.91 -16.92
N SER A 230 0.25 -12.18 -16.77
CA SER A 230 -0.68 -13.29 -16.61
C SER A 230 -0.19 -14.22 -15.52
N TRP A 231 -1.13 -14.90 -14.87
CA TRP A 231 -0.82 -15.90 -13.84
C TRP A 231 -1.72 -17.12 -13.96
N LEU A 232 -1.18 -18.22 -13.47
CA LEU A 232 -1.85 -19.49 -13.32
C LEU A 232 -1.58 -20.01 -11.92
N CYS A 233 -2.63 -20.29 -11.16
CA CYS A 233 -2.55 -20.87 -9.83
C CYS A 233 -3.13 -22.30 -9.88
N MET A 234 -2.40 -23.25 -9.31
CA MET A 234 -2.82 -24.63 -9.13
C MET A 234 -2.83 -24.95 -7.65
N ARG A 235 -3.87 -25.63 -7.19
CA ARG A 235 -3.96 -26.20 -5.84
C ARG A 235 -3.71 -27.71 -5.88
N ASP A 236 -3.48 -28.32 -4.73
CA ASP A 236 -3.28 -29.77 -4.59
C ASP A 236 -4.50 -30.61 -5.06
N ASN A 237 -5.67 -30.00 -5.21
CA ASN A 237 -6.90 -30.61 -5.75
C ASN A 237 -7.20 -30.22 -7.21
N GLY A 238 -6.27 -29.55 -7.91
CA GLY A 238 -6.40 -29.17 -9.32
C GLY A 238 -6.26 -27.69 -9.61
N PHE A 239 -6.76 -27.25 -10.75
CA PHE A 239 -6.74 -25.86 -11.21
C PHE A 239 -7.67 -24.98 -10.40
N SER A 240 -7.23 -23.80 -10.03
CA SER A 240 -8.01 -22.93 -9.15
C SER A 240 -8.06 -21.45 -9.51
N ASN A 241 -7.11 -20.92 -10.33
CA ASN A 241 -7.07 -19.47 -10.58
C ASN A 241 -6.22 -19.12 -11.79
N THR A 242 -6.71 -18.18 -12.61
CA THR A 242 -5.96 -17.57 -13.70
C THR A 242 -6.40 -16.14 -13.91
N GLY A 243 -5.58 -15.36 -14.61
CA GLY A 243 -5.98 -14.02 -14.99
C GLY A 243 -4.90 -13.29 -15.76
N PHE A 244 -5.26 -12.10 -16.20
CA PHE A 244 -4.33 -11.17 -16.82
C PHE A 244 -4.56 -9.74 -16.33
N GLN A 245 -3.51 -8.94 -16.42
CA GLN A 245 -3.54 -7.49 -16.17
C GLN A 245 -2.73 -6.80 -17.25
N PHE A 246 -3.23 -5.66 -17.73
CA PHE A 246 -2.62 -4.84 -18.76
C PHE A 246 -2.68 -3.36 -18.37
N PRO A 247 -1.84 -2.88 -17.44
CA PRO A 247 -1.67 -1.46 -17.17
C PRO A 247 -0.85 -0.81 -18.29
N LEU A 248 -1.34 0.31 -18.81
CA LEU A 248 -0.70 1.13 -19.83
C LEU A 248 -0.73 2.59 -19.43
N THR A 249 0.41 3.26 -19.44
CA THR A 249 0.53 4.70 -19.26
C THR A 249 1.12 5.32 -20.53
N MET A 250 0.54 6.42 -21.00
CA MET A 250 0.98 7.14 -22.19
C MET A 250 0.99 8.63 -21.89
N ARG A 251 1.95 9.35 -22.47
CA ARG A 251 2.00 10.81 -22.49
C ARG A 251 2.03 11.32 -23.93
N TYR A 252 1.15 12.26 -24.23
CA TYR A 252 1.13 12.94 -25.51
C TYR A 252 0.89 14.44 -25.27
N GLY A 253 1.93 15.25 -25.49
CA GLY A 253 1.91 16.67 -25.20
C GLY A 253 1.55 16.95 -23.74
N ARG A 254 0.39 17.57 -23.55
CA ARG A 254 -0.17 17.94 -22.23
C ARG A 254 -1.14 16.90 -21.66
N PHE A 255 -1.31 15.76 -22.33
CA PHE A 255 -2.21 14.69 -21.89
C PHE A 255 -1.42 13.51 -21.36
N ASN A 256 -1.81 13.05 -20.18
CA ASN A 256 -1.36 11.79 -19.61
C ASN A 256 -2.56 10.86 -19.55
N LEU A 257 -2.44 9.71 -20.17
CA LEU A 257 -3.45 8.65 -20.17
C LEU A 257 -2.93 7.46 -19.37
N TYR A 258 -3.74 6.95 -18.49
CA TYR A 258 -3.54 5.66 -17.85
C TYR A 258 -4.77 4.80 -18.11
N ASN A 259 -4.55 3.57 -18.56
CA ASN A 259 -5.59 2.55 -18.66
C ASN A 259 -5.13 1.28 -17.95
N GLN A 260 -6.02 0.63 -17.26
CA GLN A 260 -5.81 -0.69 -16.68
C GLN A 260 -6.97 -1.60 -17.00
N LEU A 261 -6.67 -2.60 -17.81
CA LEU A 261 -7.56 -3.70 -18.13
C LEU A 261 -7.15 -4.92 -17.31
N SER A 262 -8.08 -5.60 -16.67
CA SER A 262 -7.82 -6.84 -15.95
C SER A 262 -8.99 -7.80 -16.02
N TYR A 263 -8.67 -9.08 -16.04
CA TYR A 263 -9.61 -10.17 -15.90
C TYR A 263 -9.01 -11.21 -14.95
N SER A 264 -9.82 -11.78 -14.09
CA SER A 264 -9.44 -12.91 -13.24
C SER A 264 -10.59 -13.90 -13.14
N TYR A 265 -10.20 -15.16 -13.16
CA TYR A 265 -11.04 -16.27 -12.74
C TYR A 265 -10.39 -16.93 -11.53
N PHE A 266 -11.15 -17.23 -10.51
CA PHE A 266 -10.70 -18.06 -9.41
C PHE A 266 -11.84 -18.93 -8.87
N GLU A 267 -11.48 -20.13 -8.50
CA GLU A 267 -12.33 -21.10 -7.84
C GLU A 267 -11.96 -21.12 -6.35
N GLU A 268 -12.96 -20.98 -5.50
CA GLU A 268 -12.86 -21.19 -4.07
C GLU A 268 -13.51 -22.52 -3.72
N LEU A 269 -12.79 -23.39 -3.01
CA LEU A 269 -13.29 -24.66 -2.51
C LEU A 269 -12.97 -24.76 -1.03
N HIS A 270 -14.02 -24.80 -0.25
CA HIS A 270 -13.94 -24.96 1.20
C HIS A 270 -14.62 -26.24 1.63
N GLU A 271 -13.95 -27.04 2.42
CA GLU A 271 -14.50 -28.22 3.06
C GLU A 271 -14.49 -28.00 4.56
N TYR A 272 -15.66 -28.06 5.16
CA TYR A 272 -15.83 -27.84 6.57
C TYR A 272 -16.40 -29.09 7.24
N THR A 273 -15.90 -29.36 8.45
CA THR A 273 -16.62 -30.20 9.40
C THR A 273 -17.07 -29.31 10.53
N ARG A 274 -18.34 -29.36 10.85
CA ARG A 274 -18.92 -28.55 11.93
C ARG A 274 -19.54 -29.45 12.98
N GLN A 275 -19.36 -29.08 14.23
CA GLN A 275 -20.09 -29.62 15.37
C GLN A 275 -20.73 -28.44 16.10
N ALA A 276 -22.02 -28.51 16.32
CA ALA A 276 -22.79 -27.54 17.11
C ALA A 276 -23.47 -28.28 18.27
N ASP A 277 -23.30 -27.76 19.48
CA ASP A 277 -23.91 -28.29 20.68
C ASP A 277 -24.89 -27.21 21.23
N TYR A 278 -26.12 -27.61 21.53
CA TYR A 278 -27.21 -26.79 22.08
C TYR A 278 -27.55 -27.30 23.46
N ASP A 279 -27.06 -26.65 24.50
CA ASP A 279 -27.20 -27.11 25.89
C ASP A 279 -28.67 -27.16 26.34
N ASP A 280 -29.49 -26.16 25.95
CA ASP A 280 -30.90 -26.06 26.37
C ASP A 280 -31.81 -27.10 25.71
N GLU A 281 -31.50 -27.49 24.46
CA GLU A 281 -32.27 -28.50 23.70
C GLU A 281 -31.73 -29.92 23.90
N ALA A 282 -30.62 -30.08 24.61
CA ALA A 282 -29.92 -31.35 24.75
C ALA A 282 -29.67 -32.02 23.39
N LEU A 283 -29.27 -31.22 22.40
CA LEU A 283 -29.06 -31.61 20.99
C LEU A 283 -27.62 -31.28 20.53
N ALA A 284 -27.02 -32.19 19.80
CA ALA A 284 -25.78 -31.94 19.08
C ALA A 284 -25.97 -32.22 17.60
N ILE A 285 -25.49 -31.33 16.74
CA ILE A 285 -25.51 -31.45 15.29
C ILE A 285 -24.08 -31.57 14.76
N ARG A 286 -23.84 -32.58 13.96
CA ARG A 286 -22.57 -32.77 13.23
C ARG A 286 -22.82 -32.69 11.74
N SER A 287 -22.17 -31.71 11.05
CA SER A 287 -22.32 -31.54 9.62
C SER A 287 -20.97 -31.59 8.90
N THR A 288 -21.04 -32.07 7.67
CA THR A 288 -19.98 -31.94 6.67
C THR A 288 -20.51 -31.04 5.56
N GLU A 289 -19.77 -29.96 5.29
CA GLU A 289 -20.17 -28.95 4.33
C GLU A 289 -19.07 -28.82 3.27
N THR A 290 -19.47 -28.76 2.01
CA THR A 290 -18.59 -28.45 0.88
C THR A 290 -19.16 -27.23 0.17
N GLU A 291 -18.39 -26.16 0.17
CA GLU A 291 -18.70 -24.91 -0.51
C GLU A 291 -17.73 -24.73 -1.67
N ARG A 292 -18.27 -24.57 -2.88
CA ARG A 292 -17.52 -24.25 -4.08
C ARG A 292 -18.06 -22.96 -4.65
N THR A 293 -17.20 -22.04 -5.00
CA THR A 293 -17.60 -20.78 -5.64
C THR A 293 -16.66 -20.50 -6.82
N ASP A 294 -17.24 -20.33 -7.99
CA ASP A 294 -16.54 -19.88 -9.19
C ASP A 294 -16.72 -18.36 -9.33
N HIS A 295 -15.61 -17.63 -9.47
CA HIS A 295 -15.62 -16.18 -9.57
C HIS A 295 -15.00 -15.73 -10.89
N HIS A 296 -15.68 -14.84 -11.59
CA HIS A 296 -15.17 -14.13 -12.75
C HIS A 296 -15.18 -12.64 -12.46
N THR A 297 -14.07 -11.95 -12.66
CA THR A 297 -14.01 -10.50 -12.46
C THR A 297 -13.33 -9.86 -13.65
N PHE A 298 -14.01 -8.89 -14.25
CA PHE A 298 -13.49 -8.02 -15.30
C PHE A 298 -13.47 -6.59 -14.78
N THR A 299 -12.37 -5.89 -14.97
CA THR A 299 -12.24 -4.49 -14.57
C THR A 299 -11.50 -3.71 -15.63
N ASP A 300 -12.06 -2.56 -16.00
CA ASP A 300 -11.40 -1.55 -16.83
C ASP A 300 -11.43 -0.19 -16.13
N ARG A 301 -10.30 0.47 -16.06
CA ARG A 301 -10.14 1.79 -15.48
C ARG A 301 -9.35 2.67 -16.41
N LEU A 302 -9.92 3.80 -16.79
CA LEU A 302 -9.32 4.82 -17.62
C LEU A 302 -9.14 6.10 -16.81
N ASN A 303 -7.94 6.67 -16.82
CA ASN A 303 -7.66 7.97 -16.22
C ASN A 303 -6.99 8.86 -17.27
N LEU A 304 -7.54 10.05 -17.46
CA LEU A 304 -7.03 11.08 -18.35
C LEU A 304 -6.69 12.31 -17.52
N VAL A 305 -5.45 12.76 -17.58
CA VAL A 305 -5.00 14.00 -16.95
C VAL A 305 -4.57 14.97 -18.04
N TRP A 306 -5.17 16.15 -18.05
CA TRP A 306 -4.83 17.26 -18.92
C TRP A 306 -4.09 18.34 -18.14
N GLU A 307 -2.83 18.57 -18.48
CA GLU A 307 -2.01 19.68 -17.98
C GLU A 307 -2.37 20.95 -18.77
N VAL A 308 -3.43 21.66 -18.36
CA VAL A 308 -3.95 22.88 -19.04
C VAL A 308 -2.85 23.93 -19.10
N THR A 309 -2.16 24.13 -17.96
CA THR A 309 -0.97 24.95 -17.81
C THR A 309 -0.01 24.22 -16.87
N PRO A 310 1.23 24.67 -16.66
CA PRO A 310 2.10 24.10 -15.63
C PRO A 310 1.48 24.13 -14.22
N HIS A 311 0.59 25.07 -13.95
CA HIS A 311 -0.06 25.26 -12.65
C HIS A 311 -1.45 24.62 -12.55
N HIS A 312 -2.12 24.30 -13.64
CA HIS A 312 -3.50 23.82 -13.65
C HIS A 312 -3.60 22.45 -14.32
N ARG A 313 -4.13 21.48 -13.59
CA ARG A 313 -4.39 20.12 -14.08
C ARG A 313 -5.84 19.75 -13.89
N LEU A 314 -6.43 19.14 -14.89
CA LEU A 314 -7.75 18.53 -14.86
C LEU A 314 -7.59 17.02 -15.06
N GLY A 315 -8.25 16.25 -14.23
CA GLY A 315 -8.30 14.79 -14.30
C GLY A 315 -9.73 14.30 -14.51
N LEU A 316 -9.85 13.25 -15.31
CA LEU A 316 -11.10 12.50 -15.47
C LEU A 316 -10.79 11.02 -15.38
N THR A 317 -11.41 10.34 -14.41
CA THR A 317 -11.30 8.88 -14.27
C THR A 317 -12.64 8.26 -14.52
N GLY A 318 -12.70 7.24 -15.37
CA GLY A 318 -13.84 6.35 -15.55
C GLY A 318 -13.44 4.93 -15.16
N GLY A 319 -14.35 4.19 -14.56
CA GLY A 319 -14.10 2.79 -14.20
C GLY A 319 -15.37 1.95 -14.34
N PHE A 320 -15.18 0.75 -14.82
CA PHE A 320 -16.20 -0.28 -14.88
C PHE A 320 -15.63 -1.57 -14.29
N SER A 321 -16.42 -2.23 -13.45
CA SER A 321 -16.11 -3.58 -12.97
C SER A 321 -17.36 -4.44 -13.06
N TYR A 322 -17.20 -5.63 -13.60
CA TYR A 322 -18.20 -6.69 -13.61
C TYR A 322 -17.63 -7.89 -12.87
N ALA A 323 -18.40 -8.43 -11.93
CA ALA A 323 -18.04 -9.66 -11.23
C ALA A 323 -19.24 -10.59 -11.19
N SER A 324 -19.03 -11.82 -11.68
CA SER A 324 -20.00 -12.91 -11.60
C SER A 324 -19.48 -13.98 -10.66
N SER A 325 -20.34 -14.53 -9.81
CA SER A 325 -20.00 -15.59 -8.88
C SER A 325 -21.11 -16.64 -8.83
N VAL A 326 -20.72 -17.92 -8.77
CA VAL A 326 -21.64 -19.04 -8.65
C VAL A 326 -21.27 -19.85 -7.41
N PRO A 327 -21.82 -19.51 -6.22
CA PRO A 327 -21.62 -20.30 -5.01
C PRO A 327 -22.54 -21.53 -4.99
N ASP A 328 -21.95 -22.67 -4.74
CA ASP A 328 -22.61 -23.95 -4.50
C ASP A 328 -22.23 -24.45 -3.10
N LEU A 329 -23.18 -24.71 -2.26
CA LEU A 329 -22.99 -25.30 -0.93
C LEU A 329 -23.79 -26.59 -0.83
N VAL A 330 -23.14 -27.65 -0.38
CA VAL A 330 -23.79 -28.92 -0.04
C VAL A 330 -23.43 -29.28 1.39
N SER A 331 -24.43 -29.53 2.22
CA SER A 331 -24.30 -29.94 3.62
C SER A 331 -25.05 -31.24 3.87
N SER A 332 -24.44 -32.10 4.69
CA SER A 332 -25.07 -33.28 5.28
C SER A 332 -24.91 -33.24 6.77
N SER A 333 -26.00 -33.35 7.49
CA SER A 333 -26.05 -33.17 8.95
C SER A 333 -26.67 -34.39 9.67
N LEU A 334 -26.12 -34.72 10.81
CA LEU A 334 -26.63 -35.77 11.72
C LEU A 334 -26.97 -35.15 13.09
N HIS A 335 -28.14 -35.46 13.58
CA HIS A 335 -28.72 -34.91 14.82
C HIS A 335 -28.60 -35.94 15.93
N TYR A 336 -27.94 -35.58 17.02
CA TYR A 336 -27.71 -36.45 18.18
C TYR A 336 -28.44 -35.88 19.39
N PRO A 337 -29.32 -36.63 20.04
CA PRO A 337 -29.80 -36.29 21.37
C PRO A 337 -28.61 -36.22 22.35
N SER A 338 -28.70 -35.40 23.41
CA SER A 338 -27.64 -35.27 24.40
C SER A 338 -27.21 -36.62 24.99
N GLY A 339 -25.91 -36.90 24.93
CA GLY A 339 -25.32 -38.13 25.43
C GLY A 339 -25.55 -39.38 24.57
N ALA A 340 -26.27 -39.26 23.45
CA ALA A 340 -26.49 -40.38 22.50
C ALA A 340 -25.27 -40.59 21.59
N SER A 341 -24.90 -41.85 21.37
CA SER A 341 -23.86 -42.26 20.44
C SER A 341 -24.37 -42.49 19.00
N LEU A 342 -25.70 -42.61 18.82
CA LEU A 342 -26.35 -42.79 17.52
C LEU A 342 -27.21 -41.58 17.18
N PRO A 343 -27.25 -41.15 15.92
CA PRO A 343 -28.11 -40.06 15.48
C PRO A 343 -29.59 -40.47 15.57
N ALA A 344 -30.45 -39.51 15.87
CA ALA A 344 -31.90 -39.69 15.84
C ALA A 344 -32.50 -39.36 14.47
N ALA A 345 -31.85 -38.46 13.74
CA ALA A 345 -32.29 -38.04 12.41
C ALA A 345 -31.09 -37.56 11.57
N GLY A 346 -31.26 -37.52 10.25
CA GLY A 346 -30.36 -36.93 9.27
C GLY A 346 -31.06 -35.84 8.48
N SER A 347 -30.27 -34.82 8.04
CA SER A 347 -30.75 -33.80 7.09
C SER A 347 -29.73 -33.53 6.04
N SER A 348 -30.18 -33.02 4.89
CA SER A 348 -29.33 -32.51 3.82
C SER A 348 -29.83 -31.15 3.36
N PHE A 349 -28.87 -30.29 3.05
CA PHE A 349 -29.09 -28.94 2.56
C PHE A 349 -28.20 -28.68 1.36
N ALA A 350 -28.78 -28.17 0.28
CA ALA A 350 -28.04 -27.70 -0.86
C ALA A 350 -28.43 -26.25 -1.20
N SER A 351 -27.45 -25.44 -1.50
CA SER A 351 -27.65 -24.06 -1.96
C SER A 351 -26.92 -23.85 -3.27
N HIS A 352 -27.62 -23.31 -4.25
CA HIS A 352 -27.04 -22.85 -5.51
C HIS A 352 -27.32 -21.36 -5.68
N GLY A 353 -26.29 -20.58 -5.99
CA GLY A 353 -26.39 -19.14 -6.17
C GLY A 353 -25.86 -18.66 -7.52
N GLU A 354 -26.46 -17.61 -8.04
CA GLU A 354 -25.97 -16.81 -9.18
C GLU A 354 -25.90 -15.35 -8.74
N LEU A 355 -24.73 -14.76 -8.79
CA LEU A 355 -24.48 -13.40 -8.33
C LEU A 355 -23.78 -12.60 -9.42
N ASP A 356 -24.42 -11.54 -9.91
CA ASP A 356 -23.85 -10.59 -10.86
C ASP A 356 -23.73 -9.21 -10.23
N ASN A 357 -22.53 -8.66 -10.25
CA ASN A 357 -22.22 -7.35 -9.68
C ASN A 357 -21.71 -6.42 -10.78
N HIS A 358 -22.22 -5.21 -10.80
CA HIS A 358 -21.80 -4.13 -11.71
C HIS A 358 -21.40 -2.90 -10.91
N ILE A 359 -20.22 -2.37 -11.17
CA ILE A 359 -19.73 -1.14 -10.55
C ILE A 359 -19.35 -0.15 -11.64
N TRP A 360 -19.95 1.02 -11.62
CA TRP A 360 -19.57 2.16 -12.41
C TRP A 360 -18.99 3.22 -11.49
N GLN A 361 -17.88 3.81 -11.86
CA GLN A 361 -17.26 4.90 -11.12
C GLN A 361 -16.82 6.00 -12.08
N ALA A 362 -16.96 7.25 -11.63
CA ALA A 362 -16.47 8.41 -12.34
C ALA A 362 -15.88 9.40 -11.32
N THR A 363 -14.71 9.94 -11.61
CA THR A 363 -14.05 10.96 -10.79
C THR A 363 -13.65 12.12 -11.69
N ALA A 364 -14.03 13.34 -11.32
CA ALA A 364 -13.49 14.56 -11.89
C ALA A 364 -12.58 15.21 -10.85
N SER A 365 -11.36 15.56 -11.24
CA SER A 365 -10.38 16.14 -10.35
C SER A 365 -9.80 17.43 -10.92
N TYR A 366 -9.54 18.39 -10.02
CA TYR A 366 -8.87 19.63 -10.34
C TYR A 366 -7.72 19.87 -9.37
N ARG A 367 -6.57 20.28 -9.90
CA ARG A 367 -5.37 20.62 -9.13
C ARG A 367 -4.85 21.97 -9.62
N TRP A 368 -4.69 22.89 -8.69
CA TRP A 368 -4.02 24.17 -8.93
C TRP A 368 -2.74 24.22 -8.09
N LEU A 369 -1.59 24.17 -8.74
CA LEU A 369 -0.30 24.35 -8.13
C LEU A 369 0.00 25.85 -8.12
N ARG A 370 -0.04 26.45 -6.93
CA ARG A 370 0.12 27.90 -6.77
C ARG A 370 1.57 28.31 -6.96
N ASP A 371 2.51 27.50 -6.45
CA ASP A 371 3.94 27.74 -6.45
C ASP A 371 4.72 26.43 -6.62
N GLU A 372 6.06 26.56 -6.74
CA GLU A 372 6.97 25.42 -6.84
C GLU A 372 7.28 24.78 -5.46
N GLU A 373 6.95 25.45 -4.35
CA GLU A 373 7.17 25.02 -2.99
C GLU A 373 6.12 23.98 -2.54
N GLY A 374 5.01 23.87 -3.24
CA GLY A 374 4.01 22.84 -3.02
C GLY A 374 2.65 23.35 -2.55
N SER A 375 2.44 24.68 -2.49
CA SER A 375 1.14 25.23 -2.19
C SER A 375 0.14 24.91 -3.30
N GLN A 376 -1.00 24.32 -2.95
CA GLN A 376 -1.95 23.81 -3.94
C GLN A 376 -3.39 23.77 -3.45
N LEU A 377 -4.32 23.90 -4.39
CA LEU A 377 -5.73 23.58 -4.21
C LEU A 377 -6.04 22.26 -4.93
N LYS A 378 -6.74 21.37 -4.25
CA LYS A 378 -7.29 20.13 -4.80
C LYS A 378 -8.81 20.16 -4.68
N ALA A 379 -9.49 19.67 -5.70
CA ALA A 379 -10.94 19.43 -5.66
C ALA A 379 -11.23 18.14 -6.42
N ASP A 380 -11.93 17.22 -5.78
CA ASP A 380 -12.30 15.91 -6.32
C ASP A 380 -13.81 15.72 -6.20
N PHE A 381 -14.42 15.16 -7.24
CA PHE A 381 -15.84 14.83 -7.31
C PHE A 381 -15.96 13.39 -7.77
N ASP A 382 -16.47 12.53 -6.91
CA ASP A 382 -16.59 11.11 -7.15
C ASP A 382 -18.05 10.69 -7.23
N TYR A 383 -18.36 9.80 -8.17
CA TYR A 383 -19.63 9.12 -8.26
C TYR A 383 -19.41 7.62 -8.44
N VAL A 384 -20.11 6.83 -7.64
CA VAL A 384 -20.11 5.37 -7.72
C VAL A 384 -21.54 4.86 -7.75
N ASP A 385 -21.85 3.98 -8.70
CA ASP A 385 -23.11 3.22 -8.77
C ASP A 385 -22.77 1.72 -8.76
N PHE A 386 -23.08 1.07 -7.67
CA PHE A 386 -23.02 -0.38 -7.53
C PHE A 386 -24.42 -0.95 -7.64
N ALA A 387 -24.60 -1.93 -8.51
CA ALA A 387 -25.81 -2.74 -8.64
C ALA A 387 -25.45 -4.22 -8.62
N SER A 388 -26.31 -5.03 -8.03
CA SER A 388 -26.11 -6.48 -7.99
C SER A 388 -27.45 -7.19 -8.20
N ASP A 389 -27.40 -8.31 -8.90
CA ASP A 389 -28.48 -9.27 -9.02
C ASP A 389 -28.02 -10.58 -8.39
N LYS A 390 -28.75 -11.04 -7.39
CA LYS A 390 -28.44 -12.28 -6.66
C LYS A 390 -29.66 -13.18 -6.68
N ARG A 391 -29.46 -14.42 -7.04
CA ARG A 391 -30.48 -15.45 -7.01
C ARG A 391 -29.92 -16.64 -6.26
N TYR A 392 -30.70 -17.17 -5.35
CA TYR A 392 -30.37 -18.36 -4.59
C TYR A 392 -31.52 -19.34 -4.68
N ARG A 393 -31.18 -20.61 -4.74
CA ARG A 393 -32.07 -21.76 -4.59
C ARG A 393 -31.54 -22.59 -3.42
N TYR A 394 -32.42 -22.90 -2.48
CA TYR A 394 -32.16 -23.76 -1.34
C TYR A 394 -33.02 -24.98 -1.42
N ASP A 395 -32.43 -26.17 -1.44
CA ASP A 395 -33.10 -27.47 -1.41
C ASP A 395 -32.81 -28.10 -0.04
N GLU A 396 -33.87 -28.43 0.69
CA GLU A 396 -33.81 -28.95 2.06
C GLU A 396 -34.55 -30.26 2.16
N GLN A 397 -33.94 -31.22 2.84
CA GLN A 397 -34.55 -32.51 3.12
C GLN A 397 -34.16 -33.00 4.50
N THR A 398 -35.15 -33.24 5.36
CA THR A 398 -34.98 -33.88 6.65
C THR A 398 -35.62 -35.25 6.65
N GLU A 399 -34.99 -36.24 7.27
CA GLU A 399 -35.50 -37.59 7.34
C GLU A 399 -36.89 -37.60 8.01
N GLY A 400 -37.87 -38.17 7.27
CA GLY A 400 -39.27 -38.21 7.72
C GLY A 400 -40.10 -36.96 7.39
N ALA A 401 -39.54 -35.91 6.78
CA ALA A 401 -40.27 -34.74 6.34
C ALA A 401 -40.28 -34.59 4.81
N PRO A 402 -41.28 -33.90 4.22
CA PRO A 402 -41.24 -33.56 2.79
C PRO A 402 -40.07 -32.65 2.44
N SER A 403 -39.53 -32.80 1.23
CA SER A 403 -38.50 -31.88 0.73
C SER A 403 -39.09 -30.49 0.53
N ALA A 404 -38.34 -29.45 0.91
CA ALA A 404 -38.72 -28.06 0.74
C ALA A 404 -37.74 -27.35 -0.21
N VAL A 405 -38.27 -26.49 -1.10
CA VAL A 405 -37.50 -25.71 -2.02
C VAL A 405 -37.78 -24.22 -1.79
N THR A 406 -36.76 -23.47 -1.38
CA THR A 406 -36.85 -22.02 -1.23
C THR A 406 -36.03 -21.33 -2.31
N THR A 407 -36.56 -20.27 -2.91
CA THR A 407 -35.84 -19.42 -3.82
C THR A 407 -35.81 -18.00 -3.30
N GLU A 408 -34.69 -17.33 -3.44
CA GLU A 408 -34.47 -15.97 -3.01
C GLU A 408 -33.85 -15.13 -4.12
N SER A 409 -34.45 -13.98 -4.41
CA SER A 409 -33.89 -12.99 -5.34
C SER A 409 -33.65 -11.68 -4.62
N GLN A 410 -32.43 -11.17 -4.71
CA GLN A 410 -32.01 -9.92 -4.08
C GLN A 410 -31.48 -8.95 -5.12
N HIS A 411 -31.87 -7.66 -5.01
CA HIS A 411 -31.43 -6.58 -5.89
C HIS A 411 -30.87 -5.42 -5.06
N PRO A 412 -29.66 -5.57 -4.51
CA PRO A 412 -29.01 -4.46 -3.81
C PRO A 412 -28.48 -3.43 -4.80
N ARG A 413 -28.67 -2.15 -4.47
CA ARG A 413 -28.08 -1.02 -5.18
C ARG A 413 -27.52 -0.01 -4.20
N ASN A 414 -26.31 0.50 -4.47
CA ASN A 414 -25.63 1.50 -3.66
C ASN A 414 -25.10 2.60 -4.57
N ARG A 415 -25.54 3.84 -4.33
CA ARG A 415 -25.06 5.04 -5.01
C ARG A 415 -24.37 5.94 -4.01
N LEU A 416 -23.20 6.40 -4.38
CA LEU A 416 -22.40 7.33 -3.61
C LEU A 416 -22.00 8.51 -4.48
N PHE A 417 -22.16 9.70 -3.96
CA PHE A 417 -21.56 10.93 -4.45
C PHE A 417 -20.67 11.48 -3.33
N LEU A 418 -19.44 11.86 -3.66
CA LEU A 418 -18.48 12.47 -2.76
C LEU A 418 -17.88 13.71 -3.42
N ALA A 419 -17.81 14.81 -2.71
CA ALA A 419 -17.10 16.02 -3.11
C ALA A 419 -16.10 16.38 -2.02
N GLU A 420 -14.85 16.53 -2.38
CA GLU A 420 -13.77 16.89 -1.47
C GLU A 420 -12.99 18.08 -2.02
N THR A 421 -12.57 18.97 -1.13
CA THR A 421 -11.66 20.06 -1.47
C THR A 421 -10.64 20.24 -0.36
N SER A 422 -9.40 20.50 -0.73
CA SER A 422 -8.33 20.82 0.22
C SER A 422 -7.40 21.88 -0.34
N PHE A 423 -6.96 22.77 0.53
CA PHE A 423 -5.96 23.78 0.25
C PHE A 423 -4.77 23.57 1.16
N THR A 424 -3.58 23.43 0.54
CA THR A 424 -2.30 23.32 1.24
C THR A 424 -1.51 24.59 0.99
N GLU A 425 -1.00 25.22 2.03
CA GLU A 425 -0.15 26.41 1.99
C GLU A 425 1.20 26.11 2.65
N VAL A 426 2.26 26.20 1.87
CA VAL A 426 3.63 26.15 2.37
C VAL A 426 4.06 27.56 2.72
N LEU A 427 4.04 27.89 4.02
CA LEU A 427 4.38 29.24 4.49
C LEU A 427 5.87 29.51 4.45
N ASN A 428 6.65 28.48 4.75
CA ASN A 428 8.12 28.50 4.69
C ASN A 428 8.64 27.06 4.77
N GLU A 429 9.97 26.88 4.81
CA GLU A 429 10.62 25.57 4.91
C GLU A 429 10.26 24.76 6.17
N HIS A 430 9.72 25.43 7.20
CA HIS A 430 9.38 24.79 8.47
C HIS A 430 7.89 24.60 8.71
N LEU A 431 7.02 25.37 8.06
CA LEU A 431 5.60 25.37 8.38
C LEU A 431 4.72 25.22 7.14
N THR A 432 3.95 24.15 7.13
CA THR A 432 2.90 23.89 6.13
C THR A 432 1.55 23.80 6.82
N LEU A 433 0.54 24.46 6.25
CA LEU A 433 -0.84 24.38 6.71
C LEU A 433 -1.69 23.72 5.64
N GLN A 434 -2.65 22.91 6.07
CA GLN A 434 -3.67 22.33 5.21
C GLN A 434 -5.05 22.54 5.82
N ALA A 435 -6.03 22.88 4.99
CA ALA A 435 -7.42 22.94 5.38
C ALA A 435 -8.30 22.39 4.26
N GLY A 436 -9.43 21.80 4.62
CA GLY A 436 -10.31 21.22 3.61
C GLY A 436 -11.70 20.91 4.12
N GLY A 437 -12.53 20.45 3.20
CA GLY A 437 -13.89 20.04 3.47
C GLY A 437 -14.32 18.92 2.55
N GLU A 438 -15.30 18.17 3.03
CA GLU A 438 -15.87 17.01 2.35
C GLU A 438 -17.37 17.02 2.51
N TYR A 439 -18.07 16.58 1.48
CA TYR A 439 -19.51 16.31 1.52
C TYR A 439 -19.77 14.99 0.80
N TYR A 440 -20.58 14.12 1.41
CA TYR A 440 -21.05 12.92 0.74
C TYR A 440 -22.57 12.77 0.81
N TRP A 441 -23.11 12.10 -0.19
CA TRP A 441 -24.46 11.60 -0.24
C TRP A 441 -24.45 10.13 -0.66
N ARG A 442 -25.26 9.29 0.03
CA ARG A 442 -25.37 7.85 -0.23
C ARG A 442 -26.82 7.41 -0.20
N ASP A 443 -27.23 6.57 -1.16
CA ASP A 443 -28.53 5.91 -1.21
C ASP A 443 -28.34 4.41 -1.44
N ILE A 444 -28.68 3.60 -0.45
CA ILE A 444 -28.55 2.15 -0.50
C ILE A 444 -29.94 1.56 -0.42
N ARG A 445 -30.25 0.65 -1.32
CA ARG A 445 -31.52 -0.07 -1.39
C ARG A 445 -31.25 -1.55 -1.49
N ARG A 446 -32.02 -2.34 -0.77
CA ARG A 446 -32.08 -3.79 -0.91
C ARG A 446 -33.54 -4.20 -1.02
N ARG A 447 -33.85 -5.00 -1.99
CA ARG A 447 -35.13 -5.67 -2.19
C ARG A 447 -34.87 -7.16 -2.23
N THR A 448 -35.56 -7.93 -1.42
CA THR A 448 -35.48 -9.38 -1.34
C THR A 448 -36.86 -9.95 -1.58
N LEU A 449 -36.97 -10.86 -2.55
CA LEU A 449 -38.16 -11.64 -2.86
C LEU A 449 -37.87 -13.08 -2.49
N THR A 450 -38.75 -13.68 -1.72
CA THR A 450 -38.67 -15.10 -1.32
C THR A 450 -39.88 -15.85 -1.86
N ALA A 451 -39.68 -17.07 -2.35
CA ALA A 451 -40.75 -17.96 -2.73
C ALA A 451 -40.44 -19.37 -2.23
N GLU A 452 -41.47 -20.03 -1.75
CA GLU A 452 -41.45 -21.42 -1.24
C GLU A 452 -42.27 -22.32 -2.17
N ASP A 453 -41.67 -23.41 -2.62
CA ASP A 453 -42.26 -24.36 -3.58
C ASP A 453 -42.88 -23.64 -4.80
N GLY A 454 -42.21 -22.59 -5.30
CA GLY A 454 -42.62 -21.79 -6.44
C GLY A 454 -43.69 -20.74 -6.14
N SER A 455 -44.21 -20.66 -4.93
CA SER A 455 -45.22 -19.69 -4.51
C SER A 455 -44.57 -18.50 -3.80
N PRO A 456 -44.82 -17.22 -4.16
CA PRO A 456 -44.27 -16.08 -3.45
C PRO A 456 -44.65 -16.12 -1.97
N SER A 457 -43.66 -16.15 -1.09
CA SER A 457 -43.83 -16.19 0.40
C SER A 457 -43.47 -14.91 1.09
N GLY A 458 -42.63 -14.04 0.47
CA GLY A 458 -42.21 -12.80 1.11
C GLY A 458 -41.66 -11.74 0.17
N LEU A 459 -41.85 -10.47 0.56
CA LEU A 459 -41.19 -9.30 -0.01
C LEU A 459 -40.64 -8.47 1.13
N SER A 460 -39.33 -8.35 1.19
CA SER A 460 -38.66 -7.49 2.15
C SER A 460 -37.93 -6.36 1.45
N THR A 461 -38.07 -5.13 1.97
CA THR A 461 -37.36 -3.95 1.44
C THR A 461 -36.69 -3.21 2.55
N PHE A 462 -35.47 -2.82 2.29
CA PHE A 462 -34.67 -1.98 3.18
C PHE A 462 -34.00 -0.88 2.38
N ARG A 463 -34.07 0.35 2.89
CA ARG A 463 -33.39 1.49 2.30
C ARG A 463 -32.69 2.31 3.38
N TYR A 464 -31.51 2.78 3.03
CA TYR A 464 -30.67 3.62 3.84
C TYR A 464 -30.27 4.84 3.02
N ARG A 465 -30.45 6.03 3.56
CA ARG A 465 -29.93 7.29 3.00
C ARG A 465 -28.97 7.92 4.00
N GLY A 466 -27.74 8.21 3.55
CA GLY A 466 -26.74 8.90 4.31
C GLY A 466 -26.36 10.23 3.67
N ASN A 467 -26.20 11.26 4.48
CA ASN A 467 -25.56 12.51 4.10
C ASN A 467 -24.55 12.85 5.17
N GLY A 468 -23.40 13.36 4.78
CA GLY A 468 -22.42 13.82 5.73
C GLY A 468 -21.58 14.95 5.19
N ALA A 469 -21.06 15.74 6.12
CA ALA A 469 -20.12 16.80 5.81
C ALA A 469 -19.00 16.80 6.84
N ALA A 470 -17.80 17.11 6.40
CA ALA A 470 -16.65 17.28 7.26
C ALA A 470 -15.88 18.54 6.92
N VAL A 471 -15.26 19.12 7.92
CA VAL A 471 -14.22 20.15 7.79
C VAL A 471 -13.02 19.71 8.58
N TYR A 472 -11.83 19.99 8.06
CA TYR A 472 -10.58 19.61 8.70
C TYR A 472 -9.47 20.63 8.48
N GLY A 473 -8.49 20.57 9.35
CA GLY A 473 -7.26 21.33 9.20
C GLY A 473 -6.11 20.64 9.90
N ASP A 474 -4.93 20.73 9.29
CA ASP A 474 -3.67 20.20 9.78
C ASP A 474 -2.59 21.29 9.70
N ALA A 475 -1.66 21.24 10.66
CA ALA A 475 -0.42 22.02 10.64
C ALA A 475 0.76 21.07 10.75
N GLU A 476 1.75 21.23 9.89
CA GLU A 476 3.01 20.49 9.87
C GLU A 476 4.15 21.46 10.16
N LEU A 477 4.85 21.22 11.27
CA LEU A 477 6.08 21.92 11.66
C LEU A 477 7.25 20.98 11.50
N SER A 478 8.28 21.39 10.75
CA SER A 478 9.49 20.60 10.50
C SER A 478 10.74 21.41 10.90
N LEU A 479 11.47 20.88 11.89
CA LEU A 479 12.75 21.40 12.37
C LEU A 479 13.81 20.30 12.21
N ASP A 480 15.09 20.64 12.30
CA ASP A 480 16.18 19.67 12.10
C ASP A 480 16.16 18.49 13.08
N TRP A 481 15.67 18.69 14.29
CA TRP A 481 15.65 17.68 15.35
C TRP A 481 14.24 17.24 15.76
N PHE A 482 13.20 17.94 15.30
CA PHE A 482 11.83 17.72 15.73
C PHE A 482 10.84 18.04 14.62
N GLU A 483 9.84 17.18 14.45
CA GLU A 483 8.74 17.40 13.54
C GLU A 483 7.41 17.17 14.26
N LEU A 484 6.41 17.99 13.93
CA LEU A 484 5.08 17.89 14.51
C LEU A 484 4.04 18.01 13.42
N VAL A 485 3.12 17.04 13.35
CA VAL A 485 1.87 17.17 12.61
C VAL A 485 0.74 17.17 13.61
N GLY A 486 -0.09 18.18 13.58
CA GLY A 486 -1.28 18.25 14.40
C GLY A 486 -2.47 18.72 13.62
N GLY A 487 -3.61 18.05 13.81
CA GLY A 487 -4.81 18.39 13.09
C GLY A 487 -6.09 17.98 13.78
N VAL A 488 -7.20 18.44 13.22
CA VAL A 488 -8.54 18.13 13.70
C VAL A 488 -9.49 17.97 12.53
N ARG A 489 -10.35 16.97 12.60
CA ARG A 489 -11.50 16.78 11.71
C ARG A 489 -12.77 16.84 12.52
N MET A 490 -13.71 17.67 12.10
CA MET A 490 -15.07 17.70 12.59
C MET A 490 -16.00 17.16 11.51
N GLN A 491 -16.77 16.14 11.86
CA GLN A 491 -17.66 15.48 10.92
C GLN A 491 -19.08 15.39 11.47
N TRP A 492 -20.03 15.66 10.61
CA TRP A 492 -21.45 15.46 10.81
C TRP A 492 -21.98 14.43 9.82
N ASP A 493 -22.79 13.49 10.32
CA ASP A 493 -23.45 12.46 9.53
C ASP A 493 -24.93 12.38 9.89
N ARG A 494 -25.77 12.32 8.88
CA ARG A 494 -27.21 12.04 9.01
C ARG A 494 -27.55 10.76 8.30
N VAL A 495 -28.30 9.92 8.99
CA VAL A 495 -28.74 8.61 8.51
C VAL A 495 -30.25 8.50 8.62
N ASP A 496 -30.91 8.22 7.51
CA ASP A 496 -32.34 7.92 7.42
C ASP A 496 -32.52 6.44 7.04
N HIS A 497 -33.30 5.71 7.82
CA HIS A 497 -33.69 4.33 7.57
C HIS A 497 -35.14 4.24 7.10
N PHE A 498 -35.39 3.40 6.08
CA PHE A 498 -36.70 3.17 5.50
C PHE A 498 -36.98 1.67 5.39
N THR A 499 -38.23 1.27 5.68
CA THR A 499 -38.73 -0.11 5.51
C THR A 499 -40.04 -0.09 4.76
N GLY A 500 -40.45 -1.20 4.16
CA GLY A 500 -41.72 -1.33 3.46
C GLY A 500 -41.91 -0.32 2.33
N GLY A 501 -40.85 -0.01 1.57
CA GLY A 501 -40.84 1.01 0.53
C GLY A 501 -40.18 2.33 0.98
N ASP A 502 -40.92 3.44 0.96
CA ASP A 502 -40.36 4.76 1.29
C ASP A 502 -40.81 5.30 2.67
N THR A 503 -41.33 4.42 3.54
CA THR A 503 -41.70 4.83 4.91
C THR A 503 -40.45 4.96 5.76
N ARG A 504 -40.12 6.23 6.12
CA ARG A 504 -39.01 6.50 7.03
C ARG A 504 -39.44 6.15 8.46
N TRP A 505 -38.76 5.18 9.06
CA TRP A 505 -39.02 4.76 10.43
C TRP A 505 -38.04 5.35 11.43
N ARG A 506 -36.81 5.74 10.98
CA ARG A 506 -35.77 6.27 11.87
C ARG A 506 -34.90 7.31 11.19
N ARG A 507 -34.50 8.34 11.96
CA ARG A 507 -33.45 9.31 11.61
C ARG A 507 -32.49 9.43 12.77
N ARG A 508 -31.18 9.48 12.46
CA ARG A 508 -30.10 9.72 13.42
C ARG A 508 -29.12 10.74 12.87
N ASP A 509 -28.64 11.62 13.75
CA ASP A 509 -27.58 12.57 13.49
C ASP A 509 -26.40 12.26 14.42
N TYR A 510 -25.17 12.26 13.86
CA TYR A 510 -23.94 11.99 14.59
C TYR A 510 -22.94 13.12 14.36
N TRP A 511 -22.33 13.58 15.45
CA TRP A 511 -21.23 14.53 15.41
C TRP A 511 -19.96 13.87 15.97
N ARG A 512 -18.85 14.05 15.29
CA ARG A 512 -17.58 13.48 15.69
C ARG A 512 -16.48 14.52 15.58
N LEU A 513 -15.64 14.61 16.62
CA LEU A 513 -14.44 15.41 16.64
C LEU A 513 -13.26 14.46 16.74
N CYS A 514 -12.39 14.47 15.75
CA CYS A 514 -11.28 13.52 15.59
C CYS A 514 -9.95 14.27 15.50
N PRO A 515 -9.36 14.67 16.64
CA PRO A 515 -8.01 15.22 16.67
C PRO A 515 -6.97 14.13 16.38
N ASN A 516 -5.87 14.53 15.79
CA ASN A 516 -4.65 13.73 15.61
C ASN A 516 -3.42 14.60 15.88
N VAL A 517 -2.43 13.99 16.51
CA VAL A 517 -1.12 14.62 16.73
C VAL A 517 -0.06 13.55 16.53
N ASN A 518 0.98 13.88 15.79
CA ASN A 518 2.17 13.06 15.62
C ASN A 518 3.41 13.93 15.81
N ALA A 519 4.25 13.55 16.77
CA ALA A 519 5.52 14.20 17.09
C ALA A 519 6.66 13.22 16.79
N THR A 520 7.59 13.62 15.94
CA THR A 520 8.79 12.85 15.59
C THR A 520 10.02 13.56 16.14
N PHE A 521 10.78 12.89 17.01
CA PHE A 521 12.06 13.34 17.51
C PHE A 521 13.17 12.67 16.70
N ILE A 522 14.01 13.44 16.04
CA ILE A 522 15.17 12.99 15.29
C ILE A 522 16.34 12.92 16.26
N LEU A 523 16.64 11.72 16.78
CA LEU A 523 17.65 11.51 17.82
C LEU A 523 19.06 11.44 17.22
N GLU A 524 19.18 10.86 16.00
CA GLU A 524 20.45 10.69 15.29
C GLU A 524 20.17 10.74 13.78
N GLN A 525 20.37 11.90 13.16
CA GLN A 525 20.02 12.13 11.76
C GLN A 525 20.86 11.28 10.80
N GLU A 526 22.18 11.20 11.03
CA GLU A 526 23.09 10.45 10.15
C GLU A 526 22.80 8.93 10.12
N ARG A 527 22.29 8.39 11.23
CA ARG A 527 22.00 6.97 11.38
C ARG A 527 20.52 6.62 11.31
N GLY A 528 19.66 7.63 11.11
CA GLY A 528 18.23 7.44 11.01
C GLY A 528 17.59 6.84 12.27
N THR A 529 17.97 7.39 13.45
CA THR A 529 17.38 7.03 14.73
C THR A 529 16.30 8.06 15.08
N THR A 530 15.04 7.61 15.23
CA THR A 530 13.88 8.47 15.51
C THR A 530 12.98 7.87 16.58
N LEU A 531 12.30 8.75 17.33
CA LEU A 531 11.20 8.41 18.22
C LEU A 531 9.94 9.13 17.73
N ASP A 532 8.94 8.37 17.31
CA ASP A 532 7.64 8.89 16.92
C ASP A 532 6.64 8.66 18.06
N LEU A 533 5.90 9.68 18.45
CA LEU A 533 4.80 9.62 19.41
C LEU A 533 3.53 10.12 18.72
N ALA A 534 2.46 9.30 18.70
CA ALA A 534 1.23 9.69 18.05
C ALA A 534 0.01 9.48 18.93
N TYR A 535 -0.94 10.39 18.80
CA TYR A 535 -2.29 10.27 19.31
C TYR A 535 -3.27 10.44 18.15
N THR A 536 -4.17 9.48 17.99
CA THR A 536 -5.23 9.55 16.98
C THR A 536 -6.54 9.20 17.64
N ARG A 537 -7.54 10.08 17.53
CA ARG A 537 -8.91 9.77 17.90
C ARG A 537 -9.72 9.42 16.67
N ASP A 538 -10.30 8.24 16.68
CA ASP A 538 -11.08 7.68 15.59
C ASP A 538 -12.55 7.47 15.97
N GLY A 539 -13.37 7.29 14.97
CA GLY A 539 -14.72 6.78 15.03
C GLY A 539 -14.93 5.80 13.88
N SER A 540 -15.95 4.97 13.94
CA SER A 540 -16.31 4.15 12.79
C SER A 540 -17.64 4.59 12.22
N TYR A 541 -17.82 4.40 10.89
CA TYR A 541 -19.14 4.28 10.32
C TYR A 541 -19.71 2.90 10.66
N ILE A 542 -21.02 2.83 10.73
CA ILE A 542 -21.69 1.53 10.80
C ILE A 542 -21.86 1.06 9.34
N PRO A 543 -21.23 -0.05 8.91
CA PRO A 543 -21.49 -0.63 7.61
C PRO A 543 -23.00 -0.88 7.43
N TYR A 544 -23.54 -0.54 6.28
CA TYR A 544 -25.00 -0.59 6.06
C TYR A 544 -25.58 -2.00 6.15
N ASP A 545 -24.80 -3.01 5.76
CA ASP A 545 -25.17 -4.43 5.88
C ASP A 545 -25.40 -4.81 7.33
N MET A 546 -24.64 -4.23 8.25
CA MET A 546 -24.80 -4.41 9.70
C MET A 546 -26.07 -3.77 10.27
N LEU A 547 -26.66 -2.82 9.55
CA LEU A 547 -27.91 -2.15 9.95
C LEU A 547 -29.17 -2.82 9.37
N SER A 548 -29.01 -3.69 8.36
CA SER A 548 -30.14 -4.32 7.68
C SER A 548 -30.81 -5.38 8.57
N PRO A 549 -32.08 -5.25 8.93
CA PRO A 549 -32.78 -6.28 9.73
C PRO A 549 -33.16 -7.52 8.91
N LEU A 550 -32.74 -7.58 7.64
CA LEU A 550 -33.05 -8.70 6.76
C LEU A 550 -32.16 -9.89 7.14
N ARG A 551 -32.78 -11.05 7.33
CA ARG A 551 -32.07 -12.31 7.56
C ARG A 551 -31.40 -12.75 6.25
N ILE A 552 -30.16 -13.17 6.32
CA ILE A 552 -29.39 -13.73 5.21
C ILE A 552 -29.00 -15.15 5.61
N ARG A 553 -29.50 -16.12 4.91
CA ARG A 553 -29.22 -17.53 5.19
C ARG A 553 -27.79 -17.88 4.79
N GLU A 554 -27.04 -18.51 5.69
CA GLU A 554 -25.67 -18.95 5.46
C GLU A 554 -25.57 -20.48 5.34
N SER A 555 -26.40 -21.19 6.11
CA SER A 555 -26.47 -22.65 6.06
C SER A 555 -27.85 -23.12 6.58
N GLU A 556 -28.03 -24.42 6.71
CA GLU A 556 -29.24 -25.03 7.25
C GLU A 556 -29.62 -24.47 8.63
N PHE A 557 -28.63 -24.32 9.53
CA PHE A 557 -28.84 -23.98 10.94
C PHE A 557 -28.29 -22.58 11.29
N ARG A 558 -27.95 -21.76 10.31
CA ARG A 558 -27.37 -20.45 10.58
C ARG A 558 -27.78 -19.39 9.56
N TYR A 559 -28.08 -18.20 10.09
CA TYR A 559 -28.28 -16.99 9.30
C TYR A 559 -27.56 -15.80 9.93
N THR A 560 -27.33 -14.75 9.15
CA THR A 560 -26.91 -13.45 9.65
C THR A 560 -28.02 -12.45 9.58
N VAL A 561 -28.05 -11.53 10.55
CA VAL A 561 -29.00 -10.43 10.62
C VAL A 561 -28.30 -9.18 11.13
N GLY A 562 -28.53 -8.05 10.48
CA GLY A 562 -28.00 -6.77 10.97
C GLY A 562 -28.79 -6.24 12.16
N ASN A 563 -28.23 -5.22 12.81
CA ASN A 563 -28.80 -4.59 13.98
C ASN A 563 -29.04 -3.08 13.74
N PRO A 564 -30.29 -2.64 13.52
CA PRO A 564 -30.60 -1.23 13.31
C PRO A 564 -30.33 -0.34 14.53
N GLU A 565 -30.12 -0.95 15.73
CA GLU A 565 -29.85 -0.21 16.96
C GLU A 565 -28.39 0.18 17.15
N LEU A 566 -27.49 -0.28 16.27
CA LEU A 566 -26.08 0.03 16.36
C LEU A 566 -25.81 1.53 16.43
N THR A 567 -24.83 1.89 17.25
CA THR A 567 -24.26 3.21 17.34
C THR A 567 -22.82 3.20 16.78
N PRO A 568 -22.34 4.30 16.17
CA PRO A 568 -20.97 4.38 15.72
C PRO A 568 -19.99 4.21 16.88
N SER A 569 -18.95 3.39 16.69
CA SER A 569 -17.89 3.24 17.69
C SER A 569 -17.02 4.49 17.77
N ARG A 570 -16.42 4.69 18.94
CA ARG A 570 -15.45 5.75 19.24
C ARG A 570 -14.22 5.12 19.85
N GLY A 571 -13.05 5.62 19.46
CA GLY A 571 -11.82 5.10 20.01
C GLY A 571 -10.67 6.08 19.89
N TYR A 572 -9.55 5.71 20.51
CA TYR A 572 -8.29 6.40 20.32
C TYR A 572 -7.14 5.43 20.38
N ASP A 573 -6.08 5.77 19.68
CA ASP A 573 -4.79 5.09 19.69
C ASP A 573 -3.72 6.03 20.25
N LEU A 574 -2.85 5.48 21.09
CA LEU A 574 -1.58 6.06 21.51
C LEU A 574 -0.46 5.18 20.98
N ASP A 575 0.44 5.76 20.21
CA ASP A 575 1.55 5.04 19.60
C ASP A 575 2.88 5.61 20.06
N ALA A 576 3.85 4.74 20.27
CA ALA A 576 5.25 5.07 20.45
C ALA A 576 6.09 4.15 19.58
N VAL A 577 6.87 4.72 18.65
CA VAL A 577 7.69 3.96 17.71
C VAL A 577 9.11 4.45 17.75
N LEU A 578 10.02 3.62 18.29
CA LEU A 578 11.46 3.88 18.29
C LEU A 578 12.08 3.14 17.10
N THR A 579 12.69 3.88 16.20
CA THR A 579 13.48 3.33 15.10
C THR A 579 14.96 3.56 15.39
N LEU A 580 15.76 2.50 15.34
CA LEU A 580 17.19 2.57 15.57
C LEU A 580 17.94 2.21 14.29
N ARG A 581 18.77 3.15 13.81
CA ARG A 581 19.65 2.97 12.64
C ARG A 581 18.91 2.45 11.41
N GLU A 582 17.67 2.88 11.20
CA GLU A 582 16.78 2.48 10.08
C GLU A 582 16.52 0.97 9.96
N ARG A 583 16.98 0.15 10.89
CA ARG A 583 16.89 -1.32 10.83
C ARG A 583 16.01 -1.93 11.90
N TRP A 584 16.15 -1.48 13.12
CA TRP A 584 15.36 -1.96 14.25
C TRP A 584 14.21 -1.03 14.52
N THR A 585 13.03 -1.57 14.70
CA THR A 585 11.86 -0.80 15.10
C THR A 585 11.20 -1.49 16.28
N LEU A 586 11.10 -0.76 17.39
CA LEU A 586 10.30 -1.14 18.54
C LEU A 586 9.04 -0.29 18.53
N SER A 587 7.86 -0.89 18.44
CA SER A 587 6.60 -0.15 18.46
C SER A 587 5.70 -0.63 19.57
N TYR A 588 5.07 0.32 20.24
CA TYR A 588 4.04 0.10 21.23
C TYR A 588 2.80 0.88 20.85
N THR A 589 1.64 0.20 20.85
CA THR A 589 0.35 0.81 20.58
C THR A 589 -0.61 0.47 21.74
N TYR A 590 -1.26 1.47 22.30
CA TYR A 590 -2.39 1.33 23.17
C TYR A 590 -3.65 1.82 22.46
N SER A 591 -4.61 0.92 22.26
CA SER A 591 -5.92 1.23 21.67
C SER A 591 -7.01 1.13 22.71
N ARG A 592 -7.91 2.10 22.75
CA ARG A 592 -9.13 2.04 23.56
C ARG A 592 -10.33 2.39 22.70
N GLY A 593 -11.37 1.58 22.80
CA GLY A 593 -12.63 1.76 22.10
C GLY A 593 -13.82 1.72 23.05
N GLU A 594 -14.84 2.51 22.70
CA GLU A 594 -16.16 2.50 23.31
C GLU A 594 -17.20 2.25 22.22
N ASP A 595 -18.26 1.53 22.56
CA ASP A 595 -19.32 1.13 21.61
C ASP A 595 -18.77 0.38 20.37
N MET A 596 -17.67 -0.39 20.56
CA MET A 596 -17.06 -1.16 19.47
C MET A 596 -18.05 -2.18 18.92
N ILE A 597 -18.14 -2.22 17.57
CA ILE A 597 -19.07 -3.12 16.91
C ILE A 597 -18.38 -4.47 16.70
N GLU A 598 -18.95 -5.51 17.30
CA GLU A 598 -18.48 -6.89 17.18
C GLU A 598 -19.65 -7.79 16.74
N ARG A 599 -19.34 -8.81 15.93
CA ARG A 599 -20.33 -9.83 15.54
C ARG A 599 -20.36 -10.92 16.59
N MET A 600 -21.53 -11.17 17.13
CA MET A 600 -21.76 -12.21 18.13
C MET A 600 -22.79 -13.21 17.66
N THR A 601 -22.67 -14.45 18.11
CA THR A 601 -23.58 -15.54 17.82
C THR A 601 -24.61 -15.66 18.92
N PHE A 602 -25.86 -15.86 18.53
CA PHE A 602 -27.02 -16.05 19.40
C PHE A 602 -27.82 -17.25 18.91
N THR A 603 -28.57 -17.89 19.82
CA THR A 603 -29.60 -18.87 19.46
C THR A 603 -30.86 -18.12 19.01
N ASP A 604 -31.57 -18.61 17.99
CA ASP A 604 -32.83 -18.01 17.54
C ASP A 604 -33.91 -18.31 18.63
N PRO A 605 -34.55 -17.28 19.18
CA PRO A 605 -35.58 -17.51 20.21
C PRO A 605 -36.83 -18.22 19.69
N ASP A 606 -37.09 -18.16 18.38
CA ASP A 606 -38.24 -18.82 17.74
C ASP A 606 -37.92 -20.25 17.29
N ASP A 607 -36.65 -20.59 17.06
CA ASP A 607 -36.19 -21.91 16.66
C ASP A 607 -34.81 -22.20 17.30
N PRO A 608 -34.80 -22.88 18.45
CA PRO A 608 -33.58 -23.18 19.20
C PRO A 608 -32.54 -24.02 18.47
N GLN A 609 -32.91 -24.68 17.35
CA GLN A 609 -31.96 -25.41 16.48
C GLN A 609 -31.20 -24.47 15.54
N GLN A 610 -31.66 -23.23 15.39
CA GLN A 610 -30.99 -22.23 14.58
C GLN A 610 -30.15 -21.26 15.43
N SER A 611 -29.03 -20.86 14.88
CA SER A 611 -28.20 -19.79 15.43
C SER A 611 -28.11 -18.63 14.46
N TYR A 612 -27.96 -17.44 14.97
CA TYR A 612 -27.72 -16.28 14.13
C TYR A 612 -26.54 -15.45 14.60
N GLU A 613 -25.87 -14.82 13.64
CA GLU A 613 -24.84 -13.86 13.90
C GLU A 613 -25.40 -12.45 13.75
N GLN A 614 -25.21 -11.62 14.78
CA GLN A 614 -25.65 -10.24 14.79
C GLN A 614 -24.54 -9.30 15.26
N PRO A 615 -24.32 -8.14 14.59
CA PRO A 615 -23.42 -7.12 15.09
C PRO A 615 -24.05 -6.42 16.32
N VAL A 616 -23.25 -6.25 17.37
CA VAL A 616 -23.65 -5.58 18.61
C VAL A 616 -22.58 -4.59 19.06
N ASN A 617 -22.95 -3.57 19.83
CA ASN A 617 -22.00 -2.66 20.44
C ASN A 617 -21.45 -3.26 21.74
N CYS A 618 -20.13 -3.43 21.81
CA CYS A 618 -19.40 -3.74 23.05
C CYS A 618 -19.13 -2.44 23.81
N SER A 619 -19.42 -2.41 25.11
CA SER A 619 -19.34 -1.18 25.90
C SER A 619 -17.94 -0.59 25.99
N THR A 620 -16.91 -1.45 26.11
CA THR A 620 -15.52 -1.00 26.20
C THR A 620 -14.56 -2.07 25.69
N MET A 621 -13.55 -1.65 24.97
CA MET A 621 -12.43 -2.48 24.53
C MET A 621 -11.10 -1.77 24.81
N GLY A 622 -10.09 -2.50 25.25
CA GLY A 622 -8.73 -2.01 25.43
C GLY A 622 -7.73 -3.02 24.93
N LYS A 623 -6.68 -2.56 24.23
CA LYS A 623 -5.65 -3.41 23.65
C LYS A 623 -4.29 -2.76 23.74
N HIS A 624 -3.32 -3.51 24.23
CA HIS A 624 -1.90 -3.19 24.17
C HIS A 624 -1.24 -4.07 23.11
N MET A 625 -0.44 -3.50 22.27
CA MET A 625 0.37 -4.22 21.29
C MET A 625 1.82 -3.76 21.39
N LEU A 626 2.74 -4.72 21.45
CA LEU A 626 4.18 -4.47 21.38
C LEU A 626 4.74 -5.27 20.22
N SER A 627 5.54 -4.63 19.36
CA SER A 627 6.24 -5.34 18.30
C SER A 627 7.71 -4.89 18.22
N LEU A 628 8.57 -5.84 17.88
CA LEU A 628 9.98 -5.65 17.58
C LEU A 628 10.24 -6.17 16.19
N SER A 629 10.76 -5.33 15.31
CA SER A 629 11.12 -5.73 13.96
C SER A 629 12.56 -5.37 13.62
N TYR A 630 13.14 -6.16 12.72
CA TYR A 630 14.43 -5.94 12.11
C TYR A 630 14.33 -6.09 10.60
N ALA A 631 14.76 -5.10 9.83
CA ALA A 631 14.84 -5.16 8.39
C ALA A 631 16.21 -4.69 7.90
N GLY A 632 16.90 -5.56 7.15
CA GLY A 632 18.23 -5.21 6.66
C GLY A 632 18.97 -6.39 6.02
N PRO A 633 20.16 -6.14 5.47
CA PRO A 633 21.02 -7.19 4.96
C PRO A 633 21.71 -7.93 6.14
N LEU A 634 21.72 -9.25 6.08
CA LEU A 634 22.63 -10.08 6.89
C LEU A 634 23.93 -10.32 6.14
N THR A 635 23.84 -10.49 4.81
CA THR A 635 24.97 -10.60 3.89
C THR A 635 24.66 -9.85 2.59
N LYS A 636 25.59 -9.77 1.64
CA LYS A 636 25.35 -9.13 0.32
C LYS A 636 24.25 -9.78 -0.50
N TRP A 637 23.98 -11.07 -0.28
CA TRP A 637 23.01 -11.86 -1.02
C TRP A 637 21.79 -12.26 -0.20
N TRP A 638 21.76 -11.96 1.12
CA TRP A 638 20.68 -12.32 2.04
C TRP A 638 20.18 -11.10 2.82
N ARG A 639 18.95 -10.73 2.58
CA ARG A 639 18.22 -9.68 3.32
C ARG A 639 17.08 -10.31 4.09
N VAL A 640 16.76 -9.72 5.22
CA VAL A 640 15.68 -10.19 6.08
C VAL A 640 14.77 -9.04 6.46
N ASN A 641 13.51 -9.38 6.73
CA ASN A 641 12.55 -8.55 7.42
C ASN A 641 11.80 -9.45 8.40
N TRP A 642 12.10 -9.29 9.68
CA TRP A 642 11.59 -10.12 10.77
C TRP A 642 10.79 -9.26 11.72
N GLU A 643 9.67 -9.78 12.21
CA GLU A 643 8.83 -9.15 13.21
C GLU A 643 8.39 -10.16 14.25
N LEU A 644 8.50 -9.77 15.51
CA LEU A 644 7.92 -10.45 16.67
C LEU A 644 6.90 -9.50 17.29
N TYR A 645 5.68 -9.94 17.54
CA TYR A 645 4.68 -9.10 18.18
C TYR A 645 3.87 -9.87 19.23
N GLY A 646 3.35 -9.12 20.21
CA GLY A 646 2.44 -9.61 21.22
C GLY A 646 1.34 -8.60 21.50
N THR A 647 0.15 -9.11 21.78
CA THR A 647 -1.01 -8.29 22.15
C THR A 647 -1.63 -8.79 23.43
N ARG A 648 -2.09 -7.86 24.26
CA ARG A 648 -2.90 -8.14 25.44
C ARG A 648 -4.03 -7.13 25.52
N GLY A 649 -5.24 -7.61 25.70
CA GLY A 649 -6.40 -6.74 25.72
C GLY A 649 -7.54 -7.28 26.56
N PHE A 650 -8.63 -6.54 26.56
CA PHE A 650 -9.90 -6.93 27.13
C PHE A 650 -11.03 -6.30 26.31
N TYR A 651 -12.18 -6.94 26.37
CA TYR A 651 -13.45 -6.37 25.92
C TYR A 651 -14.51 -6.63 26.98
N ARG A 652 -15.50 -5.74 27.06
CA ARG A 652 -16.63 -5.84 27.98
C ARG A 652 -17.93 -5.89 27.20
N TYR A 653 -18.70 -6.94 27.43
CA TYR A 653 -20.03 -7.13 26.86
C TYR A 653 -20.97 -7.70 27.90
N ALA A 654 -22.23 -7.24 27.96
CA ALA A 654 -23.26 -7.69 28.91
C ALA A 654 -22.78 -7.74 30.37
N GLY A 655 -21.92 -6.80 30.80
CA GLY A 655 -21.36 -6.76 32.16
C GLY A 655 -20.16 -7.70 32.39
N ILE A 656 -19.83 -8.58 31.46
CA ILE A 656 -18.72 -9.54 31.55
C ILE A 656 -17.48 -8.97 30.93
N THR A 657 -16.32 -9.10 31.59
CA THR A 657 -15.03 -8.71 31.05
C THR A 657 -14.27 -9.94 30.58
N HIS A 658 -14.00 -10.00 29.26
CA HIS A 658 -13.20 -11.04 28.65
C HIS A 658 -11.79 -10.50 28.41
N ARG A 659 -10.78 -11.31 28.76
CA ARG A 659 -9.37 -10.98 28.50
C ARG A 659 -8.89 -11.74 27.29
N VAL A 660 -8.14 -11.06 26.42
CA VAL A 660 -7.58 -11.64 25.20
C VAL A 660 -6.08 -11.41 25.15
N GLN A 661 -5.39 -12.39 24.62
CA GLN A 661 -3.95 -12.28 24.36
C GLN A 661 -3.63 -13.03 23.08
N SER A 662 -2.70 -12.50 22.31
CA SER A 662 -2.19 -13.13 21.11
C SER A 662 -0.76 -12.67 20.83
N GLY A 663 -0.08 -13.38 19.95
CA GLY A 663 1.25 -12.98 19.51
C GLY A 663 1.63 -13.76 18.27
N GLY A 664 2.71 -13.35 17.64
CA GLY A 664 3.14 -14.01 16.44
C GLY A 664 4.55 -13.62 16.02
N ILE A 665 5.06 -14.39 15.07
CA ILE A 665 6.36 -14.21 14.43
C ILE A 665 6.13 -14.15 12.93
N TYR A 666 6.74 -13.16 12.29
CA TYR A 666 6.83 -13.06 10.84
C TYR A 666 8.28 -13.00 10.42
N LEU A 667 8.69 -13.87 9.51
CA LEU A 667 10.04 -13.99 9.00
C LEU A 667 9.99 -13.94 7.47
N SER A 668 10.52 -12.90 6.86
CA SER A 668 10.72 -12.80 5.42
C SER A 668 12.23 -12.79 5.12
N ASN A 669 12.66 -13.68 4.24
CA ASN A 669 14.04 -13.86 3.86
C ASN A 669 14.16 -13.74 2.34
N SER A 670 14.85 -12.73 1.84
CA SER A 670 15.12 -12.52 0.43
C SER A 670 16.56 -12.91 0.11
N LEU A 671 16.72 -13.87 -0.77
CA LEU A 671 18.00 -14.45 -1.19
C LEU A 671 18.23 -14.07 -2.66
N GLN A 672 19.32 -13.37 -2.94
CA GLN A 672 19.70 -12.97 -4.30
C GLN A 672 20.89 -13.82 -4.77
N PHE A 673 20.65 -14.74 -5.68
CA PHE A 673 21.66 -15.68 -6.17
C PHE A 673 22.51 -15.08 -7.30
N ALA A 674 21.90 -14.25 -8.14
CA ALA A 674 22.54 -13.53 -9.24
C ALA A 674 21.70 -12.28 -9.60
N PRO A 675 22.22 -11.34 -10.40
CA PRO A 675 21.39 -10.24 -10.92
C PRO A 675 20.13 -10.77 -11.59
N GLY A 676 18.96 -10.25 -11.16
CA GLY A 676 17.67 -10.66 -11.66
C GLY A 676 17.26 -12.12 -11.36
N PHE A 677 17.92 -12.81 -10.43
CA PHE A 677 17.56 -14.16 -10.00
C PHE A 677 17.63 -14.30 -8.49
N GLY A 678 16.53 -14.65 -7.85
CA GLY A 678 16.46 -14.78 -6.41
C GLY A 678 15.26 -15.55 -5.92
N MET A 679 15.20 -15.70 -4.59
CA MET A 679 14.13 -16.40 -3.89
C MET A 679 13.74 -15.60 -2.64
N THR A 680 12.45 -15.56 -2.34
CA THR A 680 11.94 -15.06 -1.06
C THR A 680 11.28 -16.22 -0.33
N VAL A 681 11.62 -16.42 0.95
CA VAL A 681 10.99 -17.39 1.83
C VAL A 681 10.31 -16.63 2.97
N GLN A 682 9.03 -16.88 3.15
CA GLN A 682 8.21 -16.24 4.18
C GLN A 682 7.65 -17.30 5.13
N PHE A 683 7.80 -17.06 6.42
CA PHE A 683 7.21 -17.88 7.47
C PHE A 683 6.45 -16.97 8.42
N SER A 684 5.23 -17.36 8.80
CA SER A 684 4.48 -16.73 9.87
C SER A 684 3.92 -17.77 10.81
N LEU A 685 3.88 -17.42 12.09
CA LEU A 685 3.25 -18.16 13.15
C LEU A 685 2.42 -17.20 13.99
N GLU A 686 1.15 -17.50 14.19
CA GLU A 686 0.24 -16.76 15.06
C GLU A 686 -0.25 -17.67 16.15
N SER A 687 -0.21 -17.17 17.39
CA SER A 687 -0.76 -17.90 18.55
C SER A 687 -2.28 -17.98 18.44
N PRO A 688 -2.93 -18.90 19.15
CA PRO A 688 -4.37 -18.86 19.30
C PRO A 688 -4.82 -17.49 19.81
N TYR A 689 -5.96 -17.01 19.34
CA TYR A 689 -6.54 -15.75 19.79
C TYR A 689 -8.06 -15.88 19.98
N GLU A 690 -8.57 -15.09 20.90
CA GLU A 690 -9.98 -15.05 21.23
C GLU A 690 -10.56 -13.67 20.92
N HIS A 691 -11.77 -13.68 20.37
CA HIS A 691 -12.64 -12.53 20.21
C HIS A 691 -13.94 -12.79 20.97
N PRO A 692 -14.80 -11.78 21.16
CA PRO A 692 -16.12 -12.01 21.73
C PRO A 692 -16.87 -13.14 20.99
N GLY A 693 -17.18 -14.21 21.72
CA GLY A 693 -17.89 -15.36 21.15
C GLY A 693 -17.11 -16.20 20.13
N ARG A 694 -15.81 -15.99 19.95
CA ARG A 694 -14.99 -16.72 18.96
C ARG A 694 -13.59 -17.02 19.48
N ARG A 695 -13.04 -18.16 19.08
CA ARG A 695 -11.64 -18.54 19.29
C ARG A 695 -11.08 -19.17 18.05
N HIS A 696 -9.88 -18.75 17.67
CA HIS A 696 -9.11 -19.36 16.60
C HIS A 696 -7.93 -20.13 17.18
N ASN A 697 -7.58 -21.26 16.57
CA ASN A 697 -6.38 -22.00 16.92
C ASN A 697 -5.11 -21.29 16.42
N ALA A 698 -3.95 -21.78 16.82
CA ALA A 698 -2.68 -21.32 16.24
C ALA A 698 -2.67 -21.55 14.74
N MET A 699 -2.17 -20.55 14.00
CA MET A 699 -2.01 -20.62 12.55
C MET A 699 -0.54 -20.46 12.18
N HIS A 700 -0.07 -21.22 11.22
CA HIS A 700 1.25 -21.06 10.65
C HIS A 700 1.19 -21.09 9.14
N ASN A 701 2.11 -20.40 8.50
CA ASN A 701 2.20 -20.37 7.04
C ASN A 701 3.66 -20.38 6.62
N LEU A 702 3.98 -21.18 5.63
CA LEU A 702 5.26 -21.18 4.93
C LEU A 702 5.00 -20.99 3.44
N GLY A 703 5.62 -19.98 2.87
CA GLY A 703 5.60 -19.68 1.45
C GLY A 703 7.01 -19.48 0.90
N ALA A 704 7.18 -19.74 -0.37
CA ALA A 704 8.43 -19.51 -1.09
C ALA A 704 8.13 -18.99 -2.49
N THR A 705 8.88 -17.98 -2.92
CA THR A 705 8.76 -17.37 -4.24
C THR A 705 10.13 -17.38 -4.91
N LEU A 706 10.22 -18.04 -6.06
CA LEU A 706 11.40 -18.04 -6.91
C LEU A 706 11.14 -17.14 -8.11
N TYR A 707 12.02 -16.21 -8.41
CA TYR A 707 11.84 -15.28 -9.52
C TYR A 707 13.08 -15.16 -10.41
N LYS A 708 12.86 -14.88 -11.69
CA LYS A 708 13.88 -14.64 -12.69
C LYS A 708 13.48 -13.56 -13.67
N TYR A 709 14.41 -12.60 -13.90
CA TYR A 709 14.32 -11.64 -15.00
C TYR A 709 15.10 -12.13 -16.21
N LEU A 710 14.52 -11.97 -17.38
CA LEU A 710 15.06 -12.38 -18.68
C LEU A 710 14.94 -11.21 -19.68
N CYS A 711 15.53 -11.36 -20.87
CA CYS A 711 15.39 -10.40 -21.98
C CYS A 711 15.76 -8.96 -21.57
N LYS A 712 16.89 -8.74 -20.87
CA LYS A 712 17.33 -7.43 -20.37
C LYS A 712 16.26 -6.79 -19.46
N ASN A 713 15.75 -7.58 -18.52
CA ASN A 713 14.73 -7.20 -17.53
C ASN A 713 13.35 -6.87 -18.10
N ARG A 714 13.07 -7.29 -19.35
CA ARG A 714 11.74 -7.12 -19.96
C ARG A 714 10.76 -8.23 -19.65
N LEU A 715 11.24 -9.43 -19.32
CA LEU A 715 10.40 -10.57 -18.98
C LEU A 715 10.70 -11.01 -17.55
N TYR A 716 9.70 -10.97 -16.70
CA TYR A 716 9.72 -11.48 -15.33
C TYR A 716 8.94 -12.78 -15.27
N LEU A 717 9.56 -13.80 -14.71
CA LEU A 717 8.94 -15.09 -14.41
C LEU A 717 9.03 -15.33 -12.91
N ASN A 718 7.95 -15.84 -12.33
CA ASN A 718 7.83 -16.10 -10.91
C ASN A 718 7.12 -17.42 -10.69
N LEU A 719 7.64 -18.23 -9.76
CA LEU A 719 6.98 -19.41 -9.21
C LEU A 719 6.83 -19.21 -7.71
N GLU A 720 5.60 -19.08 -7.25
CA GLU A 720 5.25 -18.90 -5.85
C GLU A 720 4.56 -20.15 -5.32
N ALA A 721 5.04 -20.67 -4.19
CA ALA A 721 4.42 -21.76 -3.44
C ALA A 721 3.87 -21.21 -2.13
N ARG A 722 2.61 -21.47 -1.81
CA ARG A 722 1.90 -21.01 -0.60
C ARG A 722 1.39 -22.17 0.23
N CYS A 723 1.19 -21.92 1.52
CA CYS A 723 0.65 -22.89 2.46
C CYS A 723 1.38 -24.25 2.42
N LEU A 724 2.71 -24.22 2.25
CA LEU A 724 3.54 -25.42 2.19
C LEU A 724 3.41 -26.29 3.44
N LEU A 725 3.24 -25.66 4.59
CA LEU A 725 2.79 -26.29 5.83
C LEU A 725 1.25 -26.17 5.87
N GLN A 726 0.58 -27.29 5.82
CA GLN A 726 -0.90 -27.30 5.91
C GLN A 726 -1.34 -27.03 7.34
N ASN A 727 -2.37 -26.20 7.48
CA ASN A 727 -3.05 -25.92 8.76
C ASN A 727 -4.45 -26.51 8.76
N ASP A 728 -4.85 -27.06 9.88
CA ASP A 728 -6.25 -27.22 10.21
C ASP A 728 -6.69 -25.96 10.95
N ASN A 729 -7.36 -25.06 10.25
CA ASN A 729 -7.94 -23.86 10.85
C ASN A 729 -9.19 -24.28 11.63
N VAL A 730 -9.14 -24.15 12.95
CA VAL A 730 -10.25 -24.50 13.84
C VAL A 730 -10.80 -23.23 14.44
N ASN A 731 -12.05 -22.94 14.12
CA ASN A 731 -12.79 -21.80 14.65
C ASN A 731 -13.86 -22.30 15.61
N TRP A 732 -13.78 -21.88 16.86
CA TRP A 732 -14.81 -22.09 17.87
C TRP A 732 -15.68 -20.84 17.90
N MET A 733 -16.99 -21.03 17.90
CA MET A 733 -17.99 -19.98 18.10
C MET A 733 -18.91 -20.41 19.24
N TRP A 734 -19.27 -19.46 20.10
CA TRP A 734 -20.21 -19.70 21.18
C TRP A 734 -21.09 -18.48 21.40
N SER A 735 -22.30 -18.71 21.83
CA SER A 735 -23.14 -17.64 22.33
C SER A 735 -22.60 -17.15 23.67
N VAL A 736 -22.66 -15.85 23.90
CA VAL A 736 -22.24 -15.24 25.18
C VAL A 736 -23.36 -15.18 26.22
N THR A 737 -24.58 -15.52 25.80
CA THR A 737 -25.81 -15.40 26.62
C THR A 737 -26.54 -16.71 26.85
N ASP A 738 -26.35 -17.68 25.95
CA ASP A 738 -26.99 -19.02 26.02
C ASP A 738 -25.94 -20.12 25.79
N GLY A 739 -26.31 -21.36 25.97
CA GLY A 739 -25.39 -22.52 25.96
C GLY A 739 -24.91 -22.98 24.57
N TYR A 740 -25.16 -22.23 23.45
CA TYR A 740 -24.75 -22.63 22.14
C TYR A 740 -23.25 -22.60 21.97
N ARG A 741 -22.70 -23.67 21.40
CA ARG A 741 -21.28 -23.79 21.02
C ARG A 741 -21.15 -24.46 19.65
N SER A 742 -20.30 -23.96 18.80
CA SER A 742 -19.95 -24.64 17.56
C SER A 742 -18.44 -24.63 17.30
N CYS A 743 -17.99 -25.65 16.59
CA CYS A 743 -16.62 -25.80 16.14
C CYS A 743 -16.62 -26.04 14.65
N GLN A 744 -15.95 -25.19 13.90
CA GLN A 744 -15.77 -25.35 12.45
C GLN A 744 -14.30 -25.62 12.15
N ARG A 745 -14.02 -26.66 11.38
CA ARG A 745 -12.68 -26.99 10.89
C ARG A 745 -12.60 -26.78 9.40
N HIS A 746 -11.54 -26.13 8.97
CA HIS A 746 -11.20 -25.95 7.58
C HIS A 746 -9.71 -26.24 7.37
N ARG A 747 -9.35 -26.97 6.36
CA ARG A 747 -7.96 -27.26 6.00
C ARG A 747 -7.45 -26.32 4.93
N SER A 748 -6.34 -25.61 5.22
CA SER A 748 -5.65 -24.79 4.22
C SER A 748 -5.02 -25.68 3.14
N ARG A 749 -5.10 -25.25 1.87
CA ARG A 749 -4.58 -26.03 0.74
C ARG A 749 -3.30 -25.42 0.19
N ARG A 750 -2.37 -26.28 -0.18
CA ARG A 750 -1.15 -25.87 -0.89
C ARG A 750 -1.53 -25.30 -2.25
N SER A 751 -0.86 -24.22 -2.63
CA SER A 751 -1.05 -23.65 -3.96
C SER A 751 0.29 -23.25 -4.58
N PHE A 752 0.37 -23.41 -5.90
CA PHE A 752 1.51 -23.03 -6.72
C PHE A 752 1.06 -22.03 -7.77
N ILE A 753 1.69 -20.87 -7.82
CA ILE A 753 1.31 -19.78 -8.72
C ILE A 753 2.49 -19.52 -9.64
N PHE A 754 2.27 -19.68 -10.93
CA PHE A 754 3.19 -19.25 -11.96
C PHE A 754 2.73 -17.90 -12.51
N THR A 755 3.63 -16.92 -12.55
CA THR A 755 3.36 -15.59 -13.08
C THR A 755 4.38 -15.23 -14.14
N ALA A 756 3.90 -14.70 -15.27
CA ALA A 756 4.73 -14.12 -16.32
C ALA A 756 4.32 -12.67 -16.54
N ALA A 757 5.27 -11.74 -16.54
CA ALA A 757 5.03 -10.33 -16.80
C ALA A 757 6.04 -9.81 -17.84
N TYR A 758 5.54 -9.20 -18.90
CA TYR A 758 6.35 -8.56 -19.93
C TYR A 758 6.23 -7.04 -19.84
N PHE A 759 7.36 -6.38 -19.62
CA PHE A 759 7.47 -4.93 -19.50
C PHE A 759 7.86 -4.32 -20.83
N PHE A 760 7.10 -3.34 -21.28
CA PHE A 760 7.40 -2.63 -22.50
C PHE A 760 7.32 -1.11 -22.27
N ASN A 761 8.28 -0.41 -22.82
CA ASN A 761 8.35 1.04 -22.80
C ASN A 761 9.17 1.54 -23.98
N ASN A 762 8.94 2.78 -24.38
CA ASN A 762 9.81 3.48 -25.29
C ASN A 762 10.63 4.57 -24.57
N TYR A 763 10.76 4.46 -23.26
CA TYR A 763 11.50 5.40 -22.44
C TYR A 763 12.98 5.38 -22.88
N LYS A 764 13.32 6.28 -23.78
CA LYS A 764 14.70 6.70 -23.99
C LYS A 764 14.99 7.64 -22.83
N GLY A 765 15.40 7.08 -21.72
CA GLY A 765 15.79 7.88 -20.57
C GLY A 765 16.80 8.92 -21.04
N LYS A 766 16.45 10.20 -21.12
CA LYS A 766 17.41 11.19 -20.71
C LYS A 766 17.81 10.73 -19.34
N ARG A 767 19.04 10.26 -19.16
CA ARG A 767 19.61 10.06 -17.83
C ARG A 767 19.29 11.36 -17.13
N ASP A 768 18.34 11.34 -16.18
CA ASP A 768 18.18 12.42 -15.24
C ASP A 768 19.56 12.54 -14.61
N ILE A 769 20.28 13.55 -15.04
CA ILE A 769 21.50 13.96 -14.37
C ILE A 769 20.95 14.33 -13.00
N GLN A 770 21.09 13.42 -12.04
CA GLN A 770 20.87 13.78 -10.65
C GLN A 770 21.65 15.07 -10.45
N ARG A 771 20.97 16.19 -10.25
CA ARG A 771 21.55 17.32 -9.57
C ARG A 771 21.92 16.74 -8.20
N THR A 772 23.17 16.33 -8.09
CA THR A 772 23.71 15.76 -6.86
C THR A 772 23.35 16.73 -5.75
N GLN A 773 23.02 16.21 -4.58
CA GLN A 773 22.81 17.01 -3.35
C GLN A 773 23.97 17.98 -3.10
N THR A 774 25.16 17.71 -3.62
CA THR A 774 26.30 18.62 -3.66
C THR A 774 25.99 19.92 -4.41
N LEU A 775 25.27 19.88 -5.54
CA LEU A 775 24.84 21.09 -6.25
C LEU A 775 23.73 21.84 -5.49
N GLN A 776 22.86 21.13 -4.80
CA GLN A 776 21.87 21.75 -3.92
C GLN A 776 22.51 22.36 -2.67
N LYS A 777 23.48 21.69 -2.03
CA LYS A 777 24.28 22.27 -0.95
C LYS A 777 25.03 23.52 -1.41
N ILE A 778 25.71 23.47 -2.55
CA ILE A 778 26.43 24.64 -3.12
C ILE A 778 25.45 25.77 -3.46
N THR A 779 24.26 25.47 -3.96
CA THR A 779 23.26 26.52 -4.28
C THR A 779 22.65 27.13 -3.01
N ASN A 780 22.55 26.36 -1.92
CA ASN A 780 22.07 26.85 -0.61
C ASN A 780 23.17 27.57 0.21
N GLU A 781 24.45 27.27 -0.02
CA GLU A 781 25.58 28.02 0.60
C GLU A 781 25.84 29.39 -0.06
N TYR A 782 25.29 29.64 -1.27
CA TYR A 782 25.41 30.91 -1.99
C TYR A 782 24.09 31.71 -2.06
N ARG A 783 23.06 31.32 -1.36
CA ARG A 783 21.87 32.11 -1.03
C ARG A 783 21.89 32.50 0.47
#